data_5634cc0b0a60d5631935293e372642f5
#
_entry.id   5634cc0b0a60d5631935293e372642f5
#
_cell.length_a   1.000
_cell.length_b   1.000
_cell.length_c   1.000
_cell.angle_alpha   90.00
_cell.angle_beta   90.00
_cell.angle_gamma   90.00
#
_symmetry.space_group_name_H-M   'P 1'
#
loop_
_entity.id
_entity.type
_entity.pdbx_description
1 polymer ?
#
loop_
_entity_poly.entity_id
_entity_poly.type
_entity_poly.pdbx_seq_one_letter_code
_entity_poly.pdbx_strand_id
1 'polypeptide(L)'
;MIGAIVHHWKVLWVCSLIEIGASFSAESWTIVCSKALQQDEAFSVAVRDLQETGAALGLSFAMAEDRALPRTHAILVGDAGRNRLSKKLLQNHTLALQGIKDEQGYEIVTCEINGRRVIVVAGGSLIGDVYGLYWLWDRLRVFKGLPDIQTRREPDLPIRVSLAWGRRGSSGETHEEMQNALRHSINWVSGPAVLDLVPWDSEPERQRNEQNRLKTKALIDYAHRLHLKYFSFANEFTFHPSLLEKTGASLSPCDSLFWDALQEKYRLLLTALPELDGIELCNDDISGFWDDYRAYDVMHEPSNCLWPLDLRFRTFVKKIHDVVVGEFDKTYFHFTWSLVSYEQHNQPDVFKKIFTEEIPARNLYLIPKVTAADRWWFQPYNPTFNLTPHRTLVGFETMNYYEGSESNLFPTFPAAYFQAGLQTFTRSPEHNVNGSGFLAGGRMDAWNTQSMTSYVLYRLSWDLNEDINDIARDYCAIHFGAAAAEKMAAIHLLSPAAYQYGLHIEPVSYGKFNSFIHMRVGQFPAMGYSGLDHGREHMDFLHEIYLRCKPWQSETFMYLYHGLNTVVRMQTLFKEARPLIVDHALADKTETSLEMTRQLIATNISYVETAFAYFAYQEKPAPARRDSLANALSRLTRTIERFKAVPGYKYELFGIDQLISNAEEMVRNRAAAEERLAKAPTNKEIEQTLAYQQQRYTQVLQEHRERAVKFLHFEVEIDGRDILHIQDDRYWIEHLQWDGPQVKEAKFFAPLPKQQVTVIPVDLYSRPIHPFIFEQPSAENNFTARVYLYDAPGGKGWMKFDLYYIPAAPQELDMEIPWNQQP
;
A
#
# COMPACT_ATOMS: atom_id res chain seq x y z
N MET A 1 -45.18 -4.45 -7.04
CA MET A 1 -45.81 -4.14 -5.72
C MET A 1 -44.90 -4.74 -4.67
N ILE A 2 -44.04 -3.96 -4.08
CA ILE A 2 -43.56 -4.02 -2.71
C ILE A 2 -42.64 -2.81 -2.59
N GLY A 3 -42.99 -1.93 -1.68
CA GLY A 3 -42.48 -0.58 -1.61
C GLY A 3 -41.18 -0.45 -0.84
N ALA A 4 -40.48 0.58 -1.23
CA ALA A 4 -39.30 1.09 -0.56
C ALA A 4 -39.65 1.60 0.85
N ILE A 5 -38.90 1.18 1.86
CA ILE A 5 -38.88 1.84 3.18
C ILE A 5 -37.49 2.50 3.30
N VAL A 6 -37.52 3.81 3.08
CA VAL A 6 -36.39 4.70 3.42
C VAL A 6 -36.50 4.98 4.92
N HIS A 7 -35.57 4.50 5.73
CA HIS A 7 -35.45 4.89 7.13
C HIS A 7 -34.43 6.02 7.26
N HIS A 8 -34.97 7.22 7.45
CA HIS A 8 -34.25 8.36 8.02
C HIS A 8 -33.98 8.10 9.51
N TRP A 9 -32.75 7.89 9.88
CA TRP A 9 -32.34 7.97 11.28
C TRP A 9 -32.03 9.42 11.64
N LYS A 10 -32.97 10.09 12.28
CA LYS A 10 -32.69 11.31 13.04
C LYS A 10 -32.16 10.86 14.39
N VAL A 11 -30.87 11.09 14.64
CA VAL A 11 -30.29 10.95 15.97
C VAL A 11 -30.74 12.16 16.79
N LEU A 12 -31.68 11.94 17.70
CA LEU A 12 -32.01 12.88 18.77
C LEU A 12 -30.95 12.77 19.85
N TRP A 13 -30.12 13.79 19.97
CA TRP A 13 -29.29 14.01 21.16
C TRP A 13 -30.17 14.60 22.27
N VAL A 14 -30.40 13.83 23.33
CA VAL A 14 -30.90 14.36 24.59
C VAL A 14 -29.69 14.74 25.44
N CYS A 15 -29.30 16.01 25.40
CA CYS A 15 -28.37 16.58 26.35
C CYS A 15 -29.06 16.80 27.67
N SER A 16 -28.68 16.07 28.71
CA SER A 16 -28.96 16.46 30.10
C SER A 16 -28.06 17.67 30.44
N LEU A 17 -28.64 18.84 30.38
CA LEU A 17 -28.04 20.09 30.87
C LEU A 17 -27.85 20.03 32.37
N ILE A 18 -26.60 19.91 32.79
CA ILE A 18 -26.20 20.44 34.10
C ILE A 18 -25.71 21.87 33.82
N GLU A 19 -26.59 22.84 34.09
CA GLU A 19 -26.22 24.26 34.13
C GLU A 19 -25.20 24.51 35.22
N ILE A 20 -23.92 24.57 34.84
CA ILE A 20 -22.95 25.38 35.57
C ILE A 20 -22.77 26.63 34.71
N GLY A 21 -23.46 27.68 35.11
CA GLY A 21 -23.40 29.00 34.49
C GLY A 21 -22.02 29.65 34.62
N ALA A 22 -21.14 29.31 33.72
CA ALA A 22 -20.09 30.20 33.28
C ALA A 22 -20.34 30.43 31.78
N SER A 23 -20.83 31.62 31.44
CA SER A 23 -20.90 32.10 30.06
C SER A 23 -19.46 32.20 29.54
N PHE A 24 -18.90 31.10 29.04
CA PHE A 24 -17.78 31.19 28.13
C PHE A 24 -18.31 31.86 26.88
N SER A 25 -17.96 33.14 26.68
CA SER A 25 -18.16 33.75 25.37
C SER A 25 -17.37 32.91 24.38
N ALA A 26 -18.07 32.28 23.43
CA ALA A 26 -17.42 31.50 22.38
C ALA A 26 -16.32 32.37 21.76
N GLU A 27 -15.10 31.86 21.67
CA GLU A 27 -13.99 32.55 21.03
C GLU A 27 -14.38 32.78 19.55
N SER A 28 -14.46 34.06 19.15
CA SER A 28 -14.99 34.44 17.85
C SER A 28 -13.88 34.80 16.89
N TRP A 29 -13.88 34.15 15.72
CA TRP A 29 -12.98 34.36 14.62
C TRP A 29 -13.71 34.90 13.39
N THR A 30 -13.02 35.74 12.61
CA THR A 30 -13.53 36.14 11.29
C THR A 30 -12.55 35.75 10.21
N ILE A 31 -12.99 34.98 9.25
CA ILE A 31 -12.26 34.60 8.03
C ILE A 31 -12.39 35.78 7.05
N VAL A 32 -11.27 36.40 6.74
CA VAL A 32 -11.22 37.63 5.93
C VAL A 32 -10.53 37.31 4.62
N CYS A 33 -11.23 37.46 3.51
CA CYS A 33 -10.77 37.12 2.19
C CYS A 33 -11.38 38.02 1.10
N SER A 34 -10.84 37.99 -0.10
CA SER A 34 -11.40 38.72 -1.23
C SER A 34 -12.75 38.17 -1.65
N LYS A 35 -13.54 39.04 -2.31
CA LYS A 35 -14.84 38.62 -2.87
C LYS A 35 -14.69 37.48 -3.90
N ALA A 36 -13.63 37.47 -4.67
CA ALA A 36 -13.37 36.42 -5.66
C ALA A 36 -13.14 35.07 -4.97
N LEU A 37 -12.38 35.05 -3.87
CA LEU A 37 -12.13 33.83 -3.10
C LEU A 37 -13.42 33.31 -2.44
N GLN A 38 -14.33 34.19 -2.00
CA GLN A 38 -15.64 33.79 -1.43
C GLN A 38 -16.54 33.06 -2.45
N GLN A 39 -16.32 33.27 -3.74
CA GLN A 39 -17.10 32.64 -4.81
C GLN A 39 -16.53 31.30 -5.28
N ASP A 40 -15.35 30.93 -4.78
CA ASP A 40 -14.69 29.66 -5.12
C ASP A 40 -15.31 28.49 -4.35
N GLU A 41 -15.58 27.38 -5.06
CA GLU A 41 -16.23 26.20 -4.48
C GLU A 41 -15.31 25.48 -3.48
N ALA A 42 -14.02 25.29 -3.81
CA ALA A 42 -13.07 24.63 -2.95
C ALA A 42 -12.82 25.42 -1.65
N PHE A 43 -12.72 26.73 -1.77
CA PHE A 43 -12.62 27.60 -0.60
C PHE A 43 -13.89 27.55 0.26
N SER A 44 -15.06 27.54 -0.36
CA SER A 44 -16.35 27.45 0.36
C SER A 44 -16.47 26.13 1.13
N VAL A 45 -16.01 25.03 0.56
CA VAL A 45 -15.96 23.71 1.25
C VAL A 45 -15.00 23.76 2.45
N ALA A 46 -13.81 24.32 2.29
CA ALA A 46 -12.84 24.43 3.38
C ALA A 46 -13.32 25.33 4.52
N VAL A 47 -13.98 26.45 4.20
CA VAL A 47 -14.58 27.34 5.21
C VAL A 47 -15.72 26.65 5.94
N ARG A 48 -16.60 25.91 5.25
CA ARG A 48 -17.66 25.13 5.89
C ARG A 48 -17.08 24.10 6.86
N ASP A 49 -16.06 23.37 6.47
CA ASP A 49 -15.40 22.38 7.34
C ASP A 49 -14.81 23.03 8.60
N LEU A 50 -14.19 24.21 8.49
CA LEU A 50 -13.73 25.00 9.63
C LEU A 50 -14.88 25.45 10.54
N GLN A 51 -15.98 25.93 9.96
CA GLN A 51 -17.15 26.42 10.68
C GLN A 51 -17.84 25.28 11.45
N GLU A 52 -18.08 24.14 10.80
CA GLU A 52 -18.71 22.95 11.41
C GLU A 52 -17.83 22.39 12.54
N THR A 53 -16.54 22.25 12.29
CA THR A 53 -15.58 21.79 13.31
C THR A 53 -15.49 22.79 14.47
N GLY A 54 -15.41 24.07 14.17
CA GLY A 54 -15.37 25.11 15.19
C GLY A 54 -16.62 25.13 16.05
N ALA A 55 -17.81 25.05 15.43
CA ALA A 55 -19.07 24.99 16.16
C ALA A 55 -19.14 23.81 17.14
N ALA A 56 -18.64 22.65 16.71
CA ALA A 56 -18.54 21.46 17.57
C ALA A 56 -17.58 21.67 18.77
N LEU A 57 -16.61 22.59 18.64
CA LEU A 57 -15.63 22.94 19.66
C LEU A 57 -15.98 24.23 20.45
N GLY A 58 -17.14 24.81 20.21
CA GLY A 58 -17.57 26.06 20.86
C GLY A 58 -16.91 27.33 20.30
N LEU A 59 -16.32 27.25 19.11
CA LEU A 59 -15.75 28.39 18.38
C LEU A 59 -16.73 28.87 17.30
N SER A 60 -16.70 30.16 16.98
CA SER A 60 -17.51 30.72 15.89
C SER A 60 -16.62 31.32 14.80
N PHE A 61 -16.92 31.02 13.55
CA PHE A 61 -16.22 31.54 12.39
C PHE A 61 -17.18 32.30 11.48
N ALA A 62 -17.06 33.64 11.44
CA ALA A 62 -17.79 34.49 10.51
C ALA A 62 -16.95 34.75 9.26
N MET A 63 -17.56 35.21 8.19
CA MET A 63 -16.86 35.65 6.97
C MET A 63 -16.94 37.16 6.78
N ALA A 64 -15.90 37.77 6.25
CA ALA A 64 -15.87 39.18 5.87
C ALA A 64 -14.97 39.43 4.64
N GLU A 65 -15.26 40.50 3.92
CA GLU A 65 -14.38 40.99 2.86
C GLU A 65 -13.11 41.64 3.43
N ASP A 66 -12.02 41.65 2.67
CA ASP A 66 -10.68 42.12 3.03
C ASP A 66 -10.54 43.66 3.07
N ARG A 67 -11.59 44.34 3.52
CA ARG A 67 -11.61 45.81 3.55
C ARG A 67 -11.06 46.39 4.87
N ALA A 68 -11.35 45.75 5.98
CA ALA A 68 -10.91 46.17 7.30
C ALA A 68 -10.70 45.01 8.24
N LEU A 69 -9.78 45.12 9.21
CA LEU A 69 -9.62 44.13 10.26
C LEU A 69 -10.87 44.07 11.13
N PRO A 70 -11.40 42.86 11.43
CA PRO A 70 -12.58 42.71 12.29
C PRO A 70 -12.27 43.06 13.75
N ARG A 71 -13.30 43.21 14.55
CA ARG A 71 -13.17 43.37 16.02
C ARG A 71 -12.86 42.06 16.75
N THR A 72 -13.02 40.92 16.13
CA THR A 72 -12.72 39.59 16.60
C THR A 72 -11.29 39.17 16.27
N HIS A 73 -10.85 37.97 16.67
CA HIS A 73 -9.68 37.34 16.05
C HIS A 73 -9.89 37.16 14.57
N ALA A 74 -8.84 37.07 13.76
CA ALA A 74 -8.96 37.03 12.33
C ALA A 74 -8.11 35.93 11.67
N ILE A 75 -8.65 35.31 10.61
CA ILE A 75 -7.90 34.49 9.68
C ILE A 75 -7.91 35.22 8.35
N LEU A 76 -6.77 35.78 7.95
CA LEU A 76 -6.62 36.43 6.65
C LEU A 76 -6.20 35.37 5.62
N VAL A 77 -6.98 35.22 4.58
CA VAL A 77 -6.68 34.21 3.54
C VAL A 77 -6.31 34.92 2.23
N GLY A 78 -5.16 34.56 1.73
CA GLY A 78 -4.53 35.10 0.53
C GLY A 78 -3.26 35.90 0.82
N ASP A 79 -2.31 35.85 -0.11
CA ASP A 79 -1.09 36.64 -0.11
C ASP A 79 -1.34 38.13 -0.40
N ALA A 80 -0.28 38.89 -0.61
CA ALA A 80 -0.35 40.34 -0.95
C ALA A 80 -1.07 40.62 -2.28
N GLY A 81 -1.16 39.65 -3.18
CA GLY A 81 -1.86 39.78 -4.46
C GLY A 81 -3.36 39.53 -4.34
N ARG A 82 -3.77 38.68 -3.41
CA ARG A 82 -5.15 38.19 -3.27
C ARG A 82 -5.90 38.72 -2.06
N ASN A 83 -5.20 39.31 -1.07
CA ASN A 83 -5.82 39.89 0.13
C ASN A 83 -5.23 41.29 0.44
N ARG A 84 -6.08 42.31 0.45
CA ARG A 84 -5.69 43.71 0.68
C ARG A 84 -5.13 43.93 2.07
N LEU A 85 -5.63 43.22 3.09
CA LEU A 85 -5.13 43.36 4.46
C LEU A 85 -3.76 42.70 4.60
N SER A 86 -3.54 41.53 4.04
CA SER A 86 -2.23 40.89 3.97
C SER A 86 -1.21 41.79 3.33
N LYS A 87 -1.58 42.42 2.18
CA LYS A 87 -0.75 43.41 1.51
C LYS A 87 -0.36 44.61 2.41
N LYS A 88 -1.33 45.17 3.13
CA LYS A 88 -1.13 46.30 4.03
C LYS A 88 -0.23 45.91 5.22
N LEU A 89 -0.40 44.74 5.79
CA LEU A 89 0.41 44.24 6.92
C LEU A 89 1.87 44.01 6.51
N LEU A 90 2.10 43.48 5.32
CA LEU A 90 3.45 43.34 4.74
C LEU A 90 4.10 44.68 4.48
N GLN A 91 3.39 45.65 3.88
CA GLN A 91 3.90 47.01 3.60
C GLN A 91 4.27 47.75 4.87
N ASN A 92 3.55 47.54 5.96
CA ASN A 92 3.79 48.18 7.25
C ASN A 92 4.79 47.40 8.13
N HIS A 93 5.44 46.37 7.61
CA HIS A 93 6.36 45.49 8.34
C HIS A 93 5.78 44.86 9.61
N THR A 94 4.43 44.76 9.70
CA THR A 94 3.72 44.08 10.81
C THR A 94 3.71 42.57 10.60
N LEU A 95 3.86 42.16 9.35
CA LEU A 95 3.91 40.75 8.92
C LEU A 95 5.15 40.55 8.06
N ALA A 96 5.82 39.42 8.22
CA ALA A 96 6.89 38.98 7.32
C ALA A 96 6.50 37.62 6.74
N LEU A 97 6.47 37.49 5.43
CA LEU A 97 6.31 36.25 4.70
C LEU A 97 7.55 35.98 3.86
N GLN A 98 8.00 34.75 3.82
CA GLN A 98 9.16 34.35 3.01
C GLN A 98 8.81 34.21 1.52
N GLY A 99 7.51 34.02 1.23
CA GLY A 99 6.98 33.81 -0.11
C GLY A 99 7.03 32.38 -0.54
N ILE A 100 6.03 31.95 -1.29
CA ILE A 100 5.82 30.60 -1.80
C ILE A 100 6.11 30.59 -3.30
N LYS A 101 6.86 29.57 -3.77
CA LYS A 101 7.18 29.40 -5.19
C LYS A 101 6.25 28.42 -5.88
N ASP A 102 5.87 27.35 -5.17
CA ASP A 102 4.95 26.34 -5.69
C ASP A 102 3.51 26.83 -5.60
N GLU A 103 2.74 26.64 -6.66
CA GLU A 103 1.33 27.07 -6.70
C GLU A 103 0.47 26.40 -5.63
N GLN A 104 0.81 25.17 -5.22
CA GLN A 104 0.11 24.42 -4.18
C GLN A 104 0.60 24.78 -2.78
N GLY A 105 1.81 25.34 -2.67
CA GLY A 105 2.45 25.68 -1.40
C GLY A 105 1.70 26.76 -0.63
N TYR A 106 1.95 26.84 0.66
CA TYR A 106 1.37 27.83 1.56
C TYR A 106 2.33 28.20 2.72
N GLU A 107 2.13 29.40 3.23
CA GLU A 107 2.76 29.90 4.46
C GLU A 107 1.68 30.37 5.42
N ILE A 108 1.78 29.95 6.69
CA ILE A 108 0.84 30.35 7.75
C ILE A 108 1.63 30.98 8.88
N VAL A 109 1.24 32.21 9.24
CA VAL A 109 1.89 32.97 10.30
C VAL A 109 0.85 33.55 11.25
N THR A 110 1.03 33.36 12.55
CA THR A 110 0.24 34.04 13.59
C THR A 110 0.97 35.27 14.05
N CYS A 111 0.27 36.39 14.11
CA CYS A 111 0.73 37.62 14.72
C CYS A 111 -0.35 38.24 15.61
N GLU A 112 0.04 39.19 16.43
CA GLU A 112 -0.88 39.98 17.27
C GLU A 112 -1.03 41.41 16.74
N ILE A 113 -2.25 41.86 16.54
CA ILE A 113 -2.56 43.21 16.08
C ILE A 113 -3.65 43.82 16.96
N ASN A 114 -3.32 44.88 17.67
CA ASN A 114 -4.21 45.57 18.60
C ASN A 114 -4.86 44.62 19.65
N GLY A 115 -4.07 43.71 20.23
CA GLY A 115 -4.53 42.76 21.23
C GLY A 115 -5.38 41.63 20.68
N ARG A 116 -5.33 41.38 19.37
CA ARG A 116 -6.08 40.32 18.68
C ARG A 116 -5.13 39.40 17.94
N ARG A 117 -5.40 38.10 18.01
CA ARG A 117 -4.68 37.12 17.21
C ARG A 117 -5.12 37.24 15.75
N VAL A 118 -4.16 37.28 14.86
CA VAL A 118 -4.36 37.29 13.41
C VAL A 118 -3.53 36.17 12.82
N ILE A 119 -4.18 35.21 12.20
CA ILE A 119 -3.55 34.12 11.46
C ILE A 119 -3.62 34.50 9.98
N VAL A 120 -2.49 34.53 9.31
CA VAL A 120 -2.41 34.77 7.87
C VAL A 120 -2.13 33.44 7.18
N VAL A 121 -2.98 33.07 6.24
CA VAL A 121 -2.83 31.90 5.36
C VAL A 121 -2.56 32.43 3.96
N ALA A 122 -1.33 32.30 3.50
CA ALA A 122 -0.88 32.82 2.21
C ALA A 122 -0.39 31.69 1.32
N GLY A 123 -1.18 31.28 0.33
CA GLY A 123 -0.80 30.29 -0.66
C GLY A 123 0.01 30.85 -1.82
N GLY A 124 0.69 30.00 -2.59
CA GLY A 124 1.30 30.36 -3.87
C GLY A 124 0.24 30.66 -4.94
N SER A 125 -0.91 30.03 -4.85
CA SER A 125 -2.10 30.30 -5.65
C SER A 125 -3.37 30.16 -4.80
N LEU A 126 -4.56 30.22 -5.44
CA LEU A 126 -5.83 29.99 -4.76
C LEU A 126 -5.89 28.58 -4.13
N ILE A 127 -5.44 27.54 -4.84
CA ILE A 127 -5.44 26.20 -4.27
C ILE A 127 -4.45 26.07 -3.12
N GLY A 128 -3.34 26.79 -3.13
CA GLY A 128 -2.42 26.90 -1.99
C GLY A 128 -3.08 27.54 -0.77
N ASP A 129 -3.92 28.57 -0.96
CA ASP A 129 -4.73 29.14 0.11
C ASP A 129 -5.69 28.10 0.72
N VAL A 130 -6.34 27.29 -0.11
CA VAL A 130 -7.26 26.22 0.32
C VAL A 130 -6.51 25.12 1.11
N TYR A 131 -5.35 24.68 0.61
CA TYR A 131 -4.54 23.68 1.31
C TYR A 131 -3.99 24.22 2.64
N GLY A 132 -3.63 25.51 2.70
CA GLY A 132 -3.29 26.16 3.95
C GLY A 132 -4.46 26.19 4.95
N LEU A 133 -5.69 26.42 4.48
CA LEU A 133 -6.89 26.32 5.32
C LEU A 133 -7.14 24.90 5.83
N TYR A 134 -6.93 23.87 5.01
CA TYR A 134 -7.06 22.49 5.46
C TYR A 134 -5.97 22.09 6.45
N TRP A 135 -4.76 22.58 6.28
CA TRP A 135 -3.73 22.42 7.31
C TRP A 135 -4.15 23.06 8.63
N LEU A 136 -4.71 24.28 8.58
CA LEU A 136 -5.23 24.97 9.76
C LEU A 136 -6.41 24.22 10.39
N TRP A 137 -7.29 23.65 9.57
CA TRP A 137 -8.38 22.79 10.00
C TRP A 137 -7.89 21.53 10.73
N ASP A 138 -6.83 20.90 10.24
CA ASP A 138 -6.19 19.78 10.93
C ASP A 138 -5.65 20.21 12.31
N ARG A 139 -4.98 21.37 12.40
CA ARG A 139 -4.51 21.89 13.69
C ARG A 139 -5.66 22.15 14.64
N LEU A 140 -6.77 22.72 14.14
CA LEU A 140 -8.00 22.89 14.94
C LEU A 140 -8.52 21.56 15.48
N ARG A 141 -8.52 20.52 14.67
CA ARG A 141 -8.97 19.18 15.07
C ARG A 141 -8.04 18.51 16.09
N VAL A 142 -6.73 18.70 15.93
CA VAL A 142 -5.71 18.15 16.84
C VAL A 142 -5.71 18.86 18.20
N PHE A 143 -5.65 20.18 18.20
CA PHE A 143 -5.47 20.99 19.39
C PHE A 143 -6.78 21.43 20.05
N LYS A 144 -7.93 21.17 19.42
CA LYS A 144 -9.26 21.64 19.84
C LYS A 144 -9.35 23.16 19.96
N GLY A 145 -8.48 23.89 19.25
CA GLY A 145 -8.36 25.31 19.18
C GLY A 145 -7.33 25.69 18.13
N LEU A 146 -7.17 26.97 17.85
CA LEU A 146 -6.17 27.46 16.91
C LEU A 146 -4.88 27.82 17.67
N PRO A 147 -3.77 27.07 17.52
CA PRO A 147 -2.49 27.42 18.15
C PRO A 147 -1.83 28.61 17.45
N ASP A 148 -0.76 29.13 18.04
CA ASP A 148 0.13 30.02 17.33
C ASP A 148 0.95 29.21 16.31
N ILE A 149 1.02 29.71 15.08
CA ILE A 149 1.54 28.97 13.95
C ILE A 149 2.57 29.82 13.22
N GLN A 150 3.70 29.21 12.90
CA GLN A 150 4.65 29.71 11.91
C GLN A 150 5.12 28.51 11.10
N THR A 151 4.57 28.35 9.90
CA THR A 151 4.92 27.23 9.02
C THR A 151 4.92 27.66 7.57
N ARG A 152 5.80 27.06 6.78
CA ARG A 152 5.85 27.16 5.34
C ARG A 152 5.97 25.77 4.79
N ARG A 153 5.10 25.43 3.83
CA ARG A 153 5.07 24.11 3.20
C ARG A 153 4.92 24.22 1.69
N GLU A 154 5.73 23.51 0.98
CA GLU A 154 5.63 23.25 -0.45
C GLU A 154 5.68 21.73 -0.61
N PRO A 155 4.86 21.10 -1.46
CA PRO A 155 4.81 19.65 -1.52
C PRO A 155 6.08 19.09 -2.15
N ASP A 156 6.71 18.10 -1.47
CA ASP A 156 7.79 17.30 -2.05
C ASP A 156 7.31 16.48 -3.24
N LEU A 157 6.04 16.01 -3.17
CA LEU A 157 5.37 15.25 -4.23
C LEU A 157 4.17 16.04 -4.76
N PRO A 158 4.31 16.75 -5.89
CA PRO A 158 3.25 17.64 -6.38
C PRO A 158 2.03 16.91 -6.98
N ILE A 159 2.14 15.64 -7.35
CA ILE A 159 1.04 14.86 -7.94
C ILE A 159 0.57 13.78 -6.97
N ARG A 160 -0.70 13.86 -6.62
CA ARG A 160 -1.34 12.95 -5.67
C ARG A 160 -2.64 12.44 -6.30
N VAL A 161 -2.66 11.15 -6.64
CA VAL A 161 -3.69 10.53 -7.46
C VAL A 161 -4.55 9.59 -6.62
N SER A 162 -5.86 9.77 -6.69
CA SER A 162 -6.82 8.73 -6.27
C SER A 162 -7.00 7.74 -7.41
N LEU A 163 -6.29 6.61 -7.35
CA LEU A 163 -6.31 5.58 -8.39
C LEU A 163 -7.68 4.93 -8.49
N ALA A 164 -8.13 4.64 -9.69
CA ALA A 164 -9.40 3.96 -9.96
C ALA A 164 -9.40 2.47 -9.64
N TRP A 165 -8.32 1.98 -9.18
CA TRP A 165 -7.96 0.62 -8.91
C TRP A 165 -9.00 -0.12 -8.04
N GLY A 166 -9.60 -1.16 -8.60
CA GLY A 166 -10.71 -1.87 -7.97
C GLY A 166 -12.09 -1.22 -8.09
N ARG A 167 -12.20 -0.02 -8.66
CA ARG A 167 -13.50 0.55 -9.00
C ARG A 167 -14.03 -0.13 -10.24
N ARG A 168 -15.16 -0.81 -10.10
CA ARG A 168 -15.87 -1.47 -11.21
C ARG A 168 -17.14 -0.71 -11.52
N GLY A 169 -17.46 -0.61 -12.82
CA GLY A 169 -18.71 -0.05 -13.29
C GLY A 169 -18.69 1.45 -13.55
N SER A 170 -19.89 1.99 -13.79
CA SER A 170 -20.13 3.35 -14.32
C SER A 170 -20.10 4.47 -13.27
N SER A 171 -19.58 4.21 -12.07
CA SER A 171 -19.52 5.22 -11.00
C SER A 171 -18.11 5.79 -10.85
N GLY A 172 -17.92 7.05 -11.20
CA GLY A 172 -16.79 7.84 -10.75
C GLY A 172 -16.87 8.19 -9.26
N GLU A 173 -15.91 8.95 -8.76
CA GLU A 173 -15.92 9.46 -7.39
C GLU A 173 -17.14 10.36 -7.15
N THR A 174 -17.75 10.19 -6.00
CA THR A 174 -18.87 11.02 -5.56
C THR A 174 -18.41 12.40 -5.14
N HIS A 175 -19.34 13.35 -5.02
CA HIS A 175 -19.02 14.68 -4.48
C HIS A 175 -18.37 14.62 -3.10
N GLU A 176 -18.81 13.72 -2.22
CA GLU A 176 -18.23 13.54 -0.88
C GLU A 176 -16.78 13.01 -0.97
N GLU A 177 -16.54 12.02 -1.83
CA GLU A 177 -15.19 11.49 -2.05
C GLU A 177 -14.24 12.54 -2.64
N MET A 178 -14.71 13.37 -3.57
CA MET A 178 -13.94 14.49 -4.11
C MET A 178 -13.63 15.56 -3.05
N GLN A 179 -14.58 15.86 -2.14
CA GLN A 179 -14.30 16.73 -1.00
C GLN A 179 -13.29 16.10 -0.04
N ASN A 180 -13.35 14.79 0.19
CA ASN A 180 -12.36 14.07 1.00
C ASN A 180 -10.99 14.08 0.32
N ALA A 181 -10.92 13.95 -0.99
CA ALA A 181 -9.69 14.13 -1.75
C ALA A 181 -9.09 15.53 -1.53
N LEU A 182 -9.90 16.57 -1.64
CA LEU A 182 -9.48 17.96 -1.40
C LEU A 182 -8.94 18.17 0.03
N ARG A 183 -9.62 17.60 1.06
CA ARG A 183 -9.18 17.63 2.47
C ARG A 183 -7.80 17.03 2.69
N HIS A 184 -7.42 16.06 1.88
CA HIS A 184 -6.12 15.40 1.92
C HIS A 184 -5.16 15.87 0.82
N SER A 185 -5.43 17.02 0.20
CA SER A 185 -4.64 17.59 -0.89
C SER A 185 -4.42 16.66 -2.09
N ILE A 186 -5.25 15.66 -2.29
CA ILE A 186 -5.26 14.85 -3.50
C ILE A 186 -5.76 15.75 -4.63
N ASN A 187 -5.06 15.76 -5.76
CA ASN A 187 -5.34 16.68 -6.86
C ASN A 187 -5.75 16.02 -8.18
N TRP A 188 -5.81 14.66 -8.20
CA TRP A 188 -6.34 13.88 -9.30
C TRP A 188 -7.32 12.84 -8.78
N VAL A 189 -8.52 12.82 -9.35
CA VAL A 189 -9.61 11.93 -8.94
C VAL A 189 -10.10 11.09 -10.11
N SER A 190 -10.59 9.88 -9.81
CA SER A 190 -10.92 8.87 -10.81
C SER A 190 -12.38 8.89 -11.20
N GLY A 191 -12.62 8.65 -12.48
CA GLY A 191 -13.91 8.49 -13.11
C GLY A 191 -14.32 7.04 -13.36
N PRO A 192 -15.40 6.85 -14.14
CA PRO A 192 -15.81 5.52 -14.60
C PRO A 192 -14.81 4.90 -15.57
N ALA A 193 -14.98 3.61 -15.83
CA ALA A 193 -14.19 2.92 -16.82
C ALA A 193 -14.39 3.50 -18.24
N VAL A 194 -13.31 3.52 -19.00
CA VAL A 194 -13.31 3.98 -20.42
C VAL A 194 -14.42 3.30 -21.23
N LEU A 195 -14.59 1.97 -21.08
CA LEU A 195 -15.60 1.19 -21.81
C LEU A 195 -17.03 1.66 -21.56
N ASP A 196 -17.32 2.20 -20.38
CA ASP A 196 -18.63 2.74 -20.03
C ASP A 196 -18.91 4.15 -20.59
N LEU A 197 -17.90 4.75 -21.24
CA LEU A 197 -17.97 6.11 -21.76
C LEU A 197 -17.81 6.21 -23.28
N VAL A 198 -17.21 5.21 -23.95
CA VAL A 198 -17.02 5.24 -25.40
C VAL A 198 -18.36 5.30 -26.12
N PRO A 199 -18.52 6.17 -27.15
CA PRO A 199 -19.75 6.25 -27.95
C PRO A 199 -19.80 5.10 -28.97
N TRP A 200 -20.16 3.89 -28.49
CA TRP A 200 -20.31 2.72 -29.35
C TRP A 200 -21.42 2.89 -30.38
N ASP A 201 -21.28 2.28 -31.53
CA ASP A 201 -22.29 2.32 -32.60
C ASP A 201 -23.50 1.41 -32.32
N SER A 202 -23.30 0.37 -31.47
CA SER A 202 -24.34 -0.62 -31.17
C SER A 202 -25.24 -0.21 -29.99
N GLU A 203 -26.51 -0.57 -30.08
CA GLU A 203 -27.46 -0.51 -28.97
C GLU A 203 -27.46 -1.83 -28.18
N PRO A 204 -27.65 -1.85 -26.84
CA PRO A 204 -28.04 -0.70 -25.97
C PRO A 204 -26.83 0.08 -25.43
N GLU A 205 -25.57 -0.31 -25.75
CA GLU A 205 -24.36 0.30 -25.22
C GLU A 205 -24.30 1.79 -25.54
N ARG A 206 -24.69 2.18 -26.73
CA ARG A 206 -24.65 3.57 -27.17
C ARG A 206 -25.48 4.47 -26.25
N GLN A 207 -26.73 4.09 -25.95
CA GLN A 207 -27.63 4.87 -25.09
C GLN A 207 -27.11 4.89 -23.64
N ARG A 208 -26.68 3.75 -23.12
CA ARG A 208 -26.10 3.64 -21.77
C ARG A 208 -24.89 4.56 -21.62
N ASN A 209 -23.94 4.49 -22.55
CA ASN A 209 -22.72 5.26 -22.50
C ASN A 209 -22.97 6.77 -22.73
N GLU A 210 -23.97 7.15 -23.53
CA GLU A 210 -24.40 8.55 -23.64
C GLU A 210 -24.86 9.09 -22.28
N GLN A 211 -25.71 8.37 -21.58
CA GLN A 211 -26.15 8.74 -20.23
C GLN A 211 -25.02 8.78 -19.22
N ASN A 212 -24.07 7.83 -19.32
CA ASN A 212 -22.90 7.81 -18.46
C ASN A 212 -22.01 9.02 -18.72
N ARG A 213 -21.76 9.41 -19.99
CA ARG A 213 -21.00 10.62 -20.32
C ARG A 213 -21.65 11.89 -19.76
N LEU A 214 -22.98 12.03 -19.84
CA LEU A 214 -23.68 13.18 -19.25
C LEU A 214 -23.48 13.27 -17.74
N LYS A 215 -23.58 12.14 -17.02
CA LYS A 215 -23.32 12.08 -15.58
C LYS A 215 -21.84 12.38 -15.26
N THR A 216 -20.94 11.80 -16.04
CA THR A 216 -19.49 11.99 -15.84
C THR A 216 -19.09 13.44 -16.09
N LYS A 217 -19.67 14.10 -17.12
CA LYS A 217 -19.41 15.52 -17.34
C LYS A 217 -19.79 16.37 -16.12
N ALA A 218 -20.93 16.10 -15.47
CA ALA A 218 -21.30 16.81 -14.26
C ALA A 218 -20.32 16.59 -13.11
N LEU A 219 -19.74 15.38 -12.99
CA LEU A 219 -18.69 15.08 -12.01
C LEU A 219 -17.38 15.78 -12.35
N ILE A 220 -16.98 15.84 -13.62
CA ILE A 220 -15.80 16.59 -14.06
C ILE A 220 -15.97 18.07 -13.75
N ASP A 221 -17.13 18.66 -14.10
CA ASP A 221 -17.44 20.06 -13.82
C ASP A 221 -17.36 20.36 -12.31
N TYR A 222 -17.78 19.41 -11.46
CA TYR A 222 -17.65 19.54 -10.01
C TYR A 222 -16.19 19.42 -9.55
N ALA A 223 -15.44 18.43 -10.05
CA ALA A 223 -14.02 18.28 -9.74
C ALA A 223 -13.23 19.55 -10.11
N HIS A 224 -13.47 20.11 -11.30
CA HIS A 224 -12.83 21.34 -11.75
C HIS A 224 -13.15 22.55 -10.84
N ARG A 225 -14.39 22.65 -10.34
CA ARG A 225 -14.74 23.69 -9.35
C ARG A 225 -14.01 23.51 -8.01
N LEU A 226 -13.59 22.27 -7.71
CA LEU A 226 -12.74 21.97 -6.54
C LEU A 226 -11.24 22.06 -6.87
N HIS A 227 -10.86 22.52 -8.06
CA HIS A 227 -9.47 22.53 -8.57
C HIS A 227 -8.83 21.13 -8.64
N LEU A 228 -9.63 20.10 -8.74
CA LEU A 228 -9.21 18.73 -8.95
C LEU A 228 -9.20 18.41 -10.45
N LYS A 229 -8.25 17.59 -10.87
CA LYS A 229 -8.24 17.00 -12.21
C LYS A 229 -8.94 15.66 -12.18
N TYR A 230 -9.54 15.30 -13.32
CA TYR A 230 -10.39 14.13 -13.44
C TYR A 230 -9.94 13.22 -14.58
N PHE A 231 -9.76 11.93 -14.32
CA PHE A 231 -9.38 10.95 -15.32
C PHE A 231 -10.35 9.76 -15.36
N SER A 232 -10.37 9.05 -16.49
CA SER A 232 -11.05 7.78 -16.65
C SER A 232 -10.02 6.66 -16.68
N PHE A 233 -10.38 5.46 -16.23
CA PHE A 233 -9.46 4.34 -16.22
C PHE A 233 -9.82 3.26 -17.24
N ALA A 234 -8.84 2.50 -17.69
CA ALA A 234 -9.02 1.37 -18.56
C ALA A 234 -8.23 0.17 -18.07
N ASN A 235 -8.90 -0.99 -18.00
CA ASN A 235 -8.24 -2.27 -18.03
C ASN A 235 -8.15 -2.69 -19.51
N GLU A 236 -6.94 -2.68 -20.06
CA GLU A 236 -6.74 -3.12 -21.42
C GLU A 236 -6.62 -4.64 -21.43
N PHE A 237 -6.76 -5.12 -22.45
CA PHE A 237 -7.17 -5.40 -23.74
C PHE A 237 -8.64 -5.82 -23.88
N THR A 238 -9.53 -4.99 -23.52
CA THR A 238 -10.98 -5.24 -23.60
C THR A 238 -11.55 -4.41 -24.73
N PHE A 239 -12.27 -5.05 -25.64
CA PHE A 239 -12.77 -4.44 -26.87
C PHE A 239 -14.24 -4.75 -27.10
N HIS A 240 -14.97 -3.75 -27.54
CA HIS A 240 -16.29 -4.00 -28.09
C HIS A 240 -16.18 -4.70 -29.45
N PRO A 241 -16.93 -5.81 -29.69
CA PRO A 241 -16.83 -6.58 -30.94
C PRO A 241 -16.99 -5.74 -32.21
N SER A 242 -17.90 -4.76 -32.23
CA SER A 242 -18.14 -3.90 -33.39
C SER A 242 -16.93 -3.08 -33.80
N LEU A 243 -16.04 -2.72 -32.87
CA LEU A 243 -14.83 -1.97 -33.19
C LEU A 243 -13.83 -2.82 -33.97
N LEU A 244 -13.63 -4.07 -33.56
CA LEU A 244 -12.76 -5.01 -34.26
C LEU A 244 -13.32 -5.41 -35.62
N GLU A 245 -14.62 -5.65 -35.70
CA GLU A 245 -15.32 -5.99 -36.94
C GLU A 245 -15.25 -4.86 -37.98
N LYS A 246 -15.42 -3.62 -37.54
CA LYS A 246 -15.37 -2.42 -38.40
C LYS A 246 -13.98 -2.19 -38.96
N THR A 247 -12.94 -2.48 -38.23
CA THR A 247 -11.54 -2.36 -38.66
C THR A 247 -11.05 -3.58 -39.41
N GLY A 248 -11.71 -4.74 -39.27
CA GLY A 248 -11.22 -6.03 -39.74
C GLY A 248 -9.98 -6.55 -39.03
N ALA A 249 -9.70 -6.03 -37.84
CA ALA A 249 -8.52 -6.34 -37.06
C ALA A 249 -8.54 -7.77 -36.53
N SER A 250 -7.38 -8.42 -36.54
CA SER A 250 -7.13 -9.64 -35.76
C SER A 250 -6.62 -9.29 -34.36
N LEU A 251 -6.84 -10.19 -33.39
CA LEU A 251 -6.28 -10.05 -32.05
C LEU A 251 -4.79 -10.46 -32.06
N SER A 252 -3.95 -9.65 -32.67
CA SER A 252 -2.52 -9.89 -32.78
C SER A 252 -1.71 -8.62 -32.64
N PRO A 253 -0.67 -8.58 -31.83
CA PRO A 253 0.21 -7.41 -31.72
C PRO A 253 1.02 -7.12 -32.98
N CYS A 254 1.05 -8.05 -33.94
CA CYS A 254 1.65 -7.83 -35.26
C CYS A 254 0.66 -7.27 -36.29
N ASP A 255 -0.62 -7.14 -35.95
CA ASP A 255 -1.64 -6.57 -36.86
C ASP A 255 -1.76 -5.06 -36.57
N SER A 256 -1.42 -4.25 -37.58
CA SER A 256 -1.54 -2.80 -37.45
C SER A 256 -2.97 -2.33 -37.25
N LEU A 257 -3.96 -3.04 -37.81
CA LEU A 257 -5.37 -2.72 -37.66
C LEU A 257 -5.85 -2.90 -36.21
N PHE A 258 -5.22 -3.82 -35.46
CA PHE A 258 -5.49 -3.96 -34.02
C PHE A 258 -5.12 -2.68 -33.26
N TRP A 259 -3.94 -2.15 -33.53
CA TRP A 259 -3.49 -0.91 -32.91
C TRP A 259 -4.32 0.30 -33.34
N ASP A 260 -4.75 0.34 -34.58
CA ASP A 260 -5.64 1.39 -35.06
C ASP A 260 -7.01 1.34 -34.37
N ALA A 261 -7.56 0.13 -34.17
CA ALA A 261 -8.79 -0.07 -33.40
C ALA A 261 -8.65 0.37 -31.94
N LEU A 262 -7.51 0.03 -31.30
CA LEU A 262 -7.22 0.46 -29.93
C LEU A 262 -7.14 2.00 -29.83
N GLN A 263 -6.43 2.64 -30.74
CA GLN A 263 -6.34 4.09 -30.81
C GLN A 263 -7.70 4.75 -31.06
N GLU A 264 -8.53 4.17 -31.95
CA GLU A 264 -9.84 4.68 -32.25
C GLU A 264 -10.76 4.69 -31.03
N LYS A 265 -10.69 3.69 -30.16
CA LYS A 265 -11.43 3.66 -28.90
C LYS A 265 -11.17 4.93 -28.06
N TYR A 266 -9.91 5.33 -27.94
CA TYR A 266 -9.53 6.53 -27.19
C TYR A 266 -9.90 7.82 -27.92
N ARG A 267 -9.76 7.88 -29.25
CA ARG A 267 -10.20 9.05 -30.02
C ARG A 267 -11.70 9.30 -29.89
N LEU A 268 -12.51 8.23 -30.02
CA LEU A 268 -13.95 8.31 -29.83
C LEU A 268 -14.31 8.84 -28.45
N LEU A 269 -13.67 8.32 -27.39
CA LEU A 269 -13.91 8.79 -26.03
C LEU A 269 -13.53 10.26 -25.86
N LEU A 270 -12.29 10.63 -26.19
CA LEU A 270 -11.76 11.96 -25.92
C LEU A 270 -12.41 13.03 -26.82
N THR A 271 -12.94 12.64 -27.99
CA THR A 271 -13.77 13.51 -28.81
C THR A 271 -15.14 13.73 -28.19
N ALA A 272 -15.75 12.68 -27.62
CA ALA A 272 -17.09 12.74 -27.02
C ALA A 272 -17.09 13.37 -25.61
N LEU A 273 -15.98 13.33 -24.90
CA LEU A 273 -15.81 13.86 -23.54
C LEU A 273 -14.46 14.62 -23.41
N PRO A 274 -14.33 15.76 -24.11
CA PRO A 274 -13.07 16.50 -24.16
C PRO A 274 -12.67 17.14 -22.81
N GLU A 275 -13.59 17.19 -21.86
CA GLU A 275 -13.34 17.73 -20.53
C GLU A 275 -12.47 16.82 -19.64
N LEU A 276 -12.29 15.54 -19.96
CA LEU A 276 -11.36 14.65 -19.25
C LEU A 276 -9.95 15.22 -19.26
N ASP A 277 -9.28 15.21 -18.12
CA ASP A 277 -7.90 15.67 -17.98
C ASP A 277 -6.88 14.58 -18.29
N GLY A 278 -7.26 13.31 -18.17
CA GLY A 278 -6.38 12.20 -18.39
C GLY A 278 -7.05 10.83 -18.49
N ILE A 279 -6.20 9.85 -18.78
CA ILE A 279 -6.55 8.42 -18.80
C ILE A 279 -5.55 7.69 -17.91
N GLU A 280 -6.04 6.87 -16.99
CA GLU A 280 -5.25 5.85 -16.31
C GLU A 280 -5.43 4.52 -17.02
N LEU A 281 -4.34 3.82 -17.25
CA LEU A 281 -4.38 2.56 -17.95
C LEU A 281 -3.61 1.50 -17.19
N CYS A 282 -4.29 0.39 -16.92
CA CYS A 282 -3.72 -0.86 -16.44
C CYS A 282 -3.99 -1.94 -17.49
N ASN A 283 -3.01 -2.75 -17.81
CA ASN A 283 -3.17 -3.85 -18.76
C ASN A 283 -3.44 -5.18 -18.08
N ASP A 284 -3.81 -5.12 -16.83
CA ASP A 284 -4.00 -6.23 -15.95
C ASP A 284 -5.47 -6.55 -15.69
N ASP A 285 -5.77 -7.63 -14.98
CA ASP A 285 -7.11 -8.04 -14.60
C ASP A 285 -8.09 -8.22 -15.80
N ILE A 286 -7.56 -8.65 -16.93
CA ILE A 286 -8.33 -8.72 -18.18
C ILE A 286 -9.43 -9.76 -18.11
N SER A 287 -9.19 -10.87 -17.43
CA SER A 287 -10.08 -12.03 -17.47
C SER A 287 -11.26 -11.88 -16.51
N GLY A 288 -12.46 -12.01 -17.06
CA GLY A 288 -13.70 -12.26 -16.31
C GLY A 288 -14.41 -11.04 -15.75
N PHE A 289 -14.01 -9.81 -16.08
CA PHE A 289 -14.66 -8.61 -15.56
C PHE A 289 -15.74 -8.00 -16.50
N TRP A 290 -15.72 -8.39 -17.77
CA TRP A 290 -16.56 -7.76 -18.80
C TRP A 290 -17.18 -8.83 -19.70
N ASP A 291 -18.24 -9.47 -19.26
CA ASP A 291 -18.93 -10.55 -20.00
C ASP A 291 -19.44 -10.11 -21.40
N ASP A 292 -19.72 -8.81 -21.56
CA ASP A 292 -20.24 -8.23 -22.79
C ASP A 292 -19.17 -7.82 -23.80
N TYR A 293 -17.88 -7.85 -23.42
CA TYR A 293 -16.78 -7.41 -24.26
C TYR A 293 -15.77 -8.54 -24.47
N ARG A 294 -15.08 -8.52 -25.60
CA ARG A 294 -13.95 -9.42 -25.83
C ARG A 294 -12.78 -8.97 -24.97
N ALA A 295 -12.33 -9.85 -24.07
CA ALA A 295 -11.12 -9.69 -23.31
C ALA A 295 -10.09 -10.70 -23.82
N TYR A 296 -8.89 -10.25 -24.14
CA TYR A 296 -7.83 -11.09 -24.69
C TYR A 296 -6.46 -10.52 -24.35
N ASP A 297 -5.60 -11.34 -23.77
CA ASP A 297 -4.22 -10.95 -23.48
C ASP A 297 -3.34 -11.04 -24.70
N VAL A 298 -3.37 -10.00 -25.51
CA VAL A 298 -2.59 -9.90 -26.76
C VAL A 298 -1.09 -9.95 -26.52
N MET A 299 -0.63 -9.66 -25.30
CA MET A 299 0.79 -9.63 -24.98
C MET A 299 1.39 -11.00 -24.77
N HIS A 300 0.69 -11.90 -24.10
CA HIS A 300 1.21 -13.20 -23.66
C HIS A 300 0.62 -14.38 -24.42
N GLU A 301 -0.60 -14.24 -24.92
CA GLU A 301 -1.24 -15.33 -25.66
C GLU A 301 -0.45 -15.78 -26.89
N PRO A 302 -0.48 -17.07 -27.22
CA PRO A 302 0.13 -17.57 -28.44
C PRO A 302 -0.50 -16.88 -29.63
N SER A 303 0.26 -16.01 -30.26
CA SER A 303 -0.13 -15.40 -31.53
C SER A 303 0.88 -15.80 -32.58
N ASN A 304 0.50 -15.69 -33.85
CA ASN A 304 1.42 -15.82 -34.96
C ASN A 304 2.46 -14.68 -35.03
N CYS A 305 2.44 -13.79 -34.02
CA CYS A 305 3.34 -12.66 -33.92
C CYS A 305 4.68 -13.07 -33.33
N LEU A 306 5.75 -12.83 -34.06
CA LEU A 306 7.12 -13.12 -33.63
C LEU A 306 7.77 -11.94 -32.88
N TRP A 307 7.05 -10.87 -32.62
CA TRP A 307 7.60 -9.76 -31.85
C TRP A 307 7.94 -10.20 -30.43
N PRO A 308 9.12 -9.81 -29.93
CA PRO A 308 9.43 -10.03 -28.53
C PRO A 308 8.50 -9.22 -27.63
N LEU A 309 8.33 -9.67 -26.40
CA LEU A 309 7.36 -9.13 -25.45
C LEU A 309 7.57 -7.63 -25.15
N ASP A 310 8.82 -7.22 -25.01
CA ASP A 310 9.17 -5.81 -24.81
C ASP A 310 8.75 -4.90 -25.99
N LEU A 311 8.83 -5.38 -27.23
CA LEU A 311 8.35 -4.64 -28.39
C LEU A 311 6.81 -4.54 -28.41
N ARG A 312 6.11 -5.61 -28.01
CA ARG A 312 4.64 -5.58 -27.90
C ARG A 312 4.19 -4.52 -26.87
N PHE A 313 4.78 -4.52 -25.69
CA PHE A 313 4.48 -3.53 -24.64
C PHE A 313 4.89 -2.11 -25.05
N ARG A 314 6.06 -1.93 -25.64
CA ARG A 314 6.48 -0.60 -26.13
C ARG A 314 5.51 -0.07 -27.19
N THR A 315 5.10 -0.90 -28.14
CA THR A 315 4.11 -0.52 -29.16
C THR A 315 2.80 -0.11 -28.51
N PHE A 316 2.31 -0.88 -27.56
CA PHE A 316 1.09 -0.60 -26.82
C PHE A 316 1.15 0.76 -26.11
N VAL A 317 2.15 0.98 -25.26
CA VAL A 317 2.31 2.24 -24.53
C VAL A 317 2.43 3.42 -25.50
N LYS A 318 3.23 3.25 -26.57
CA LYS A 318 3.41 4.29 -27.59
C LYS A 318 2.11 4.63 -28.31
N LYS A 319 1.34 3.63 -28.75
CA LYS A 319 0.08 3.83 -29.47
C LYS A 319 -0.95 4.57 -28.61
N ILE A 320 -1.05 4.27 -27.33
CA ILE A 320 -1.93 5.01 -26.41
C ILE A 320 -1.39 6.43 -26.17
N HIS A 321 -0.08 6.57 -25.93
CA HIS A 321 0.56 7.87 -25.77
C HIS A 321 0.33 8.78 -26.99
N ASP A 322 0.47 8.26 -28.19
CA ASP A 322 0.31 9.03 -29.43
C ASP A 322 -1.09 9.65 -29.53
N VAL A 323 -2.12 8.96 -29.07
CA VAL A 323 -3.49 9.49 -29.02
C VAL A 323 -3.70 10.38 -27.80
N VAL A 324 -3.56 9.83 -26.60
CA VAL A 324 -3.95 10.52 -25.36
C VAL A 324 -3.12 11.81 -25.17
N VAL A 325 -1.82 11.72 -25.35
CA VAL A 325 -0.90 12.84 -25.17
C VAL A 325 -0.68 13.57 -26.50
N GLY A 326 -0.40 12.83 -27.59
CA GLY A 326 -0.01 13.42 -28.87
C GLY A 326 -1.15 14.17 -29.56
N GLU A 327 -2.32 13.57 -29.68
CA GLU A 327 -3.47 14.15 -30.39
C GLU A 327 -4.32 15.06 -29.47
N PHE A 328 -4.55 14.66 -28.21
CA PHE A 328 -5.50 15.34 -27.32
C PHE A 328 -4.85 16.17 -26.19
N ASP A 329 -3.54 16.14 -26.05
CA ASP A 329 -2.79 16.85 -25.00
C ASP A 329 -3.28 16.53 -23.57
N LYS A 330 -3.70 15.28 -23.33
CA LYS A 330 -4.18 14.80 -22.02
C LYS A 330 -3.04 14.12 -21.26
N THR A 331 -3.24 13.90 -19.97
CA THR A 331 -2.30 13.14 -19.15
C THR A 331 -2.54 11.64 -19.32
N TYR A 332 -1.47 10.89 -19.45
CA TYR A 332 -1.48 9.44 -19.49
C TYR A 332 -0.80 8.89 -18.24
N PHE A 333 -1.56 8.20 -17.42
CA PHE A 333 -1.07 7.41 -16.30
C PHE A 333 -0.98 5.95 -16.72
N HIS A 334 0.23 5.39 -16.74
CA HIS A 334 0.45 4.00 -17.09
C HIS A 334 0.80 3.21 -15.83
N PHE A 335 -0.15 2.41 -15.35
CA PHE A 335 0.06 1.53 -14.22
C PHE A 335 0.75 0.26 -14.69
N THR A 336 1.94 0.00 -14.18
CA THR A 336 2.81 -1.07 -14.69
C THR A 336 2.49 -2.45 -14.14
N TRP A 337 1.60 -2.55 -13.17
CA TRP A 337 1.20 -3.82 -12.55
C TRP A 337 0.53 -4.76 -13.54
N SER A 338 0.77 -6.07 -13.39
CA SER A 338 0.11 -7.14 -14.09
C SER A 338 0.03 -8.39 -13.21
N LEU A 339 -1.13 -9.04 -13.16
CA LEU A 339 -1.31 -10.31 -12.46
C LEU A 339 -0.68 -11.49 -13.20
N VAL A 340 -0.63 -11.40 -14.53
CA VAL A 340 -0.21 -12.51 -15.38
C VAL A 340 1.30 -12.54 -15.51
N SER A 341 1.92 -11.36 -15.57
CA SER A 341 3.35 -11.24 -15.76
C SER A 341 3.90 -9.95 -15.17
N TYR A 342 5.10 -10.02 -14.68
CA TYR A 342 5.76 -8.89 -13.99
C TYR A 342 6.75 -8.13 -14.88
N GLU A 343 6.83 -8.44 -16.17
CA GLU A 343 7.88 -7.96 -17.07
C GLU A 343 8.04 -6.45 -17.06
N GLN A 344 6.93 -5.72 -17.28
CA GLN A 344 6.98 -4.26 -17.23
C GLN A 344 6.94 -3.67 -15.82
N HIS A 345 6.63 -4.49 -14.83
CA HIS A 345 6.45 -4.02 -13.45
C HIS A 345 7.74 -4.09 -12.64
N ASN A 346 8.42 -5.23 -12.67
CA ASN A 346 9.57 -5.46 -11.79
C ASN A 346 10.80 -6.03 -12.48
N GLN A 347 10.80 -6.12 -13.83
CA GLN A 347 11.97 -6.57 -14.60
C GLN A 347 12.65 -5.37 -15.27
N PRO A 348 13.71 -4.82 -14.70
CA PRO A 348 14.35 -3.59 -15.15
C PRO A 348 14.84 -3.60 -16.57
N ASP A 349 15.39 -4.74 -17.05
CA ASP A 349 15.83 -4.87 -18.45
C ASP A 349 14.69 -4.75 -19.44
N VAL A 350 13.55 -5.37 -19.12
CA VAL A 350 12.34 -5.28 -19.96
C VAL A 350 11.74 -3.89 -19.84
N PHE A 351 11.67 -3.32 -18.63
CA PHE A 351 11.19 -1.97 -18.40
C PHE A 351 11.95 -0.94 -19.23
N LYS A 352 13.28 -0.98 -19.26
CA LYS A 352 14.12 -0.08 -20.07
C LYS A 352 13.88 -0.24 -21.57
N LYS A 353 13.57 -1.46 -22.04
CA LYS A 353 13.25 -1.72 -23.44
C LYS A 353 11.85 -1.27 -23.84
N ILE A 354 10.93 -1.24 -22.89
CA ILE A 354 9.56 -0.73 -23.13
C ILE A 354 9.55 0.79 -23.11
N PHE A 355 10.04 1.41 -22.03
CA PHE A 355 9.96 2.85 -21.80
C PHE A 355 11.22 3.57 -22.31
N THR A 356 11.38 3.55 -23.63
CA THR A 356 12.49 4.19 -24.36
C THR A 356 12.18 5.67 -24.67
N GLU A 357 13.18 6.39 -25.18
CA GLU A 357 13.02 7.78 -25.67
C GLU A 357 12.06 7.90 -26.88
N GLU A 358 11.73 6.79 -27.54
CA GLU A 358 10.69 6.77 -28.59
C GLU A 358 9.29 7.11 -28.04
N ILE A 359 9.09 6.98 -26.73
CA ILE A 359 7.87 7.41 -26.05
C ILE A 359 8.22 8.69 -25.29
N PRO A 360 7.73 9.86 -25.73
CA PRO A 360 8.04 11.12 -25.05
C PRO A 360 7.58 11.14 -23.58
N ALA A 361 8.41 11.65 -22.70
CA ALA A 361 8.08 11.74 -21.27
C ALA A 361 7.03 12.81 -20.92
N ARG A 362 6.65 13.67 -21.87
CA ARG A 362 5.65 14.71 -21.65
C ARG A 362 4.30 14.09 -21.33
N ASN A 363 3.66 14.56 -20.26
CA ASN A 363 2.33 14.15 -19.79
C ASN A 363 2.15 12.62 -19.64
N LEU A 364 3.24 11.86 -19.53
CA LEU A 364 3.27 10.44 -19.23
C LEU A 364 3.82 10.24 -17.82
N TYR A 365 3.08 9.53 -17.00
CA TYR A 365 3.49 9.10 -15.66
C TYR A 365 3.39 7.59 -15.56
N LEU A 366 4.49 6.94 -15.21
CA LEU A 366 4.52 5.52 -14.93
C LEU A 366 4.19 5.29 -13.46
N ILE A 367 3.37 4.29 -13.16
CA ILE A 367 2.94 3.99 -11.78
C ILE A 367 3.34 2.56 -11.43
N PRO A 368 4.59 2.31 -11.02
CA PRO A 368 4.95 1.05 -10.40
C PRO A 368 4.43 1.03 -8.95
N LYS A 369 4.06 -0.16 -8.46
CA LYS A 369 3.80 -0.35 -7.03
C LYS A 369 5.09 -0.18 -6.22
N VAL A 370 4.96 0.15 -4.95
CA VAL A 370 6.08 0.35 -4.03
C VAL A 370 6.97 -0.89 -3.89
N THR A 371 6.41 -2.07 -4.03
CA THR A 371 7.13 -3.36 -3.98
C THR A 371 7.19 -4.04 -5.34
N ALA A 372 8.10 -4.96 -5.48
CA ALA A 372 8.32 -5.70 -6.72
C ALA A 372 7.18 -6.65 -7.10
N ALA A 373 6.31 -7.04 -6.17
CA ALA A 373 5.14 -7.86 -6.45
C ALA A 373 3.86 -7.13 -6.06
N ASP A 374 3.46 -7.27 -4.82
CA ASP A 374 2.28 -6.61 -4.28
C ASP A 374 2.65 -6.04 -2.90
N ARG A 375 1.72 -5.44 -2.17
CA ARG A 375 1.94 -4.86 -0.84
C ARG A 375 2.29 -5.89 0.27
N TRP A 376 2.63 -7.11 -0.07
CA TRP A 376 2.96 -8.14 0.90
C TRP A 376 4.18 -7.77 1.75
N TRP A 377 4.10 -8.09 3.01
CA TRP A 377 5.25 -7.98 3.89
C TRP A 377 6.41 -8.84 3.39
N PHE A 378 7.62 -8.38 3.63
CA PHE A 378 8.85 -9.03 3.18
C PHE A 378 9.08 -9.03 1.66
N GLN A 379 8.35 -8.22 0.92
CA GLN A 379 8.63 -8.00 -0.49
C GLN A 379 9.69 -6.90 -0.68
N PRO A 380 10.62 -7.07 -1.62
CA PRO A 380 11.58 -6.03 -1.92
C PRO A 380 10.90 -4.81 -2.55
N TYR A 381 11.54 -3.65 -2.44
CA TYR A 381 11.09 -2.47 -3.17
C TYR A 381 11.19 -2.70 -4.67
N ASN A 382 10.28 -2.06 -5.40
CA ASN A 382 10.23 -2.20 -6.85
C ASN A 382 11.49 -1.58 -7.50
N PRO A 383 12.20 -2.37 -8.30
CA PRO A 383 13.47 -1.99 -8.88
C PRO A 383 13.36 -1.07 -10.11
N THR A 384 12.14 -0.79 -10.59
CA THR A 384 11.94 -0.04 -11.83
C THR A 384 11.88 1.48 -11.64
N PHE A 385 11.91 1.97 -10.41
CA PHE A 385 12.00 3.41 -10.16
C PHE A 385 13.34 3.99 -10.64
N ASN A 386 13.30 5.21 -11.15
CA ASN A 386 14.48 5.96 -11.60
C ASN A 386 15.27 5.31 -12.75
N LEU A 387 14.66 4.37 -13.54
CA LEU A 387 15.34 3.66 -14.62
C LEU A 387 15.36 4.40 -15.95
N THR A 388 14.37 5.21 -16.18
CA THR A 388 14.15 5.91 -17.44
C THR A 388 13.86 7.39 -17.17
N PRO A 389 13.92 8.28 -18.16
CA PRO A 389 13.62 9.70 -17.96
C PRO A 389 12.13 9.99 -17.72
N HIS A 390 11.26 8.99 -17.79
CA HIS A 390 9.84 9.16 -17.58
C HIS A 390 9.55 9.42 -16.09
N ARG A 391 8.64 10.35 -15.84
CA ARG A 391 8.18 10.64 -14.48
C ARG A 391 7.44 9.44 -13.89
N THR A 392 7.65 9.20 -12.60
CA THR A 392 6.99 8.10 -11.90
C THR A 392 6.14 8.59 -10.73
N LEU A 393 5.08 7.84 -10.42
CA LEU A 393 4.31 7.94 -9.20
C LEU A 393 4.46 6.62 -8.44
N VAL A 394 4.60 6.69 -7.12
CA VAL A 394 4.65 5.48 -6.31
C VAL A 394 3.22 4.99 -6.07
N GLY A 395 2.91 3.81 -6.56
CA GLY A 395 1.62 3.14 -6.35
C GLY A 395 1.58 2.45 -4.99
N PHE A 396 0.69 2.92 -4.10
CA PHE A 396 0.46 2.32 -2.79
C PHE A 396 -0.86 1.58 -2.74
N GLU A 397 -0.92 0.54 -1.92
CA GLU A 397 -2.12 -0.23 -1.67
C GLU A 397 -2.66 -0.04 -0.26
N THR A 398 -3.93 -0.36 -0.09
CA THR A 398 -4.54 -0.36 1.24
C THR A 398 -3.98 -1.51 2.08
N MET A 399 -3.36 -1.18 3.18
CA MET A 399 -2.85 -2.17 4.13
C MET A 399 -3.98 -3.02 4.73
N ASN A 400 -3.70 -4.26 5.07
CA ASN A 400 -4.63 -5.27 5.60
C ASN A 400 -5.74 -5.73 4.65
N TYR A 401 -5.72 -5.36 3.39
CA TYR A 401 -6.76 -5.73 2.45
C TYR A 401 -6.92 -7.26 2.35
N TYR A 402 -5.80 -7.98 2.18
CA TYR A 402 -5.81 -9.43 2.06
C TYR A 402 -5.87 -10.15 3.40
N GLU A 403 -5.45 -9.51 4.48
CA GLU A 403 -5.57 -10.04 5.83
C GLU A 403 -7.01 -9.93 6.37
N GLY A 404 -7.87 -9.23 5.67
CA GLY A 404 -9.28 -9.10 5.99
C GLY A 404 -9.65 -7.82 6.71
N SER A 405 -9.27 -6.67 6.15
CA SER A 405 -9.60 -5.34 6.69
C SER A 405 -11.10 -5.13 6.95
N GLU A 406 -11.96 -5.82 6.19
CA GLU A 406 -13.42 -5.73 6.34
C GLU A 406 -13.98 -6.59 7.49
N SER A 407 -13.13 -7.35 8.17
CA SER A 407 -13.53 -8.29 9.22
C SER A 407 -13.31 -7.78 10.62
N ASN A 408 -13.41 -6.49 10.79
CA ASN A 408 -13.27 -5.88 12.10
C ASN A 408 -11.88 -6.10 12.74
N LEU A 409 -10.84 -6.26 11.95
CA LEU A 409 -9.46 -6.23 12.42
C LEU A 409 -9.05 -4.83 12.85
N PHE A 410 -8.09 -4.74 13.74
CA PHE A 410 -7.44 -3.47 14.03
C PHE A 410 -6.67 -2.99 12.79
N PRO A 411 -6.83 -1.74 12.34
CA PRO A 411 -6.20 -1.28 11.10
C PRO A 411 -4.68 -1.15 11.23
N THR A 412 -3.95 -1.47 10.17
CA THR A 412 -2.50 -1.25 10.09
C THR A 412 -2.21 0.21 9.77
N PHE A 413 -1.38 0.85 10.58
CA PHE A 413 -0.93 2.23 10.33
C PHE A 413 0.24 2.24 9.36
N PRO A 414 0.09 2.82 8.15
CA PRO A 414 1.05 2.58 7.07
C PRO A 414 2.27 3.51 7.05
N ALA A 415 2.39 4.48 7.97
CA ALA A 415 3.31 5.60 7.85
C ALA A 415 4.77 5.20 7.67
N ALA A 416 5.28 4.28 8.50
CA ALA A 416 6.67 3.82 8.41
C ALA A 416 6.95 3.13 7.08
N TYR A 417 6.02 2.28 6.62
CA TYR A 417 6.15 1.54 5.37
C TYR A 417 6.13 2.48 4.15
N PHE A 418 5.21 3.44 4.15
CA PHE A 418 5.12 4.42 3.05
C PHE A 418 6.31 5.35 3.02
N GLN A 419 6.71 5.88 4.17
CA GLN A 419 7.86 6.78 4.27
C GLN A 419 9.15 6.09 3.80
N ALA A 420 9.41 4.88 4.25
CA ALA A 420 10.59 4.11 3.85
C ALA A 420 10.65 3.87 2.34
N GLY A 421 9.51 3.54 1.70
CA GLY A 421 9.43 3.41 0.26
C GLY A 421 9.70 4.74 -0.47
N LEU A 422 9.01 5.80 -0.08
CA LEU A 422 9.18 7.12 -0.68
C LEU A 422 10.62 7.62 -0.55
N GLN A 423 11.20 7.56 0.64
CA GLN A 423 12.58 7.98 0.88
C GLN A 423 13.60 7.14 0.09
N THR A 424 13.32 5.84 -0.11
CA THR A 424 14.17 4.98 -0.93
C THR A 424 14.22 5.46 -2.37
N PHE A 425 13.05 5.76 -2.96
CA PHE A 425 12.97 6.14 -4.37
C PHE A 425 13.37 7.60 -4.64
N THR A 426 13.31 8.48 -3.64
CA THR A 426 13.67 9.90 -3.75
C THR A 426 15.06 10.21 -3.19
N ARG A 427 15.84 9.19 -2.80
CA ARG A 427 17.18 9.37 -2.21
C ARG A 427 18.14 10.15 -3.10
N SER A 428 18.10 9.93 -4.42
CA SER A 428 18.89 10.68 -5.37
C SER A 428 18.25 12.05 -5.67
N PRO A 429 19.00 13.14 -5.70
CA PRO A 429 18.47 14.43 -6.16
C PRO A 429 17.97 14.42 -7.61
N GLU A 430 18.44 13.46 -8.41
CA GLU A 430 18.07 13.30 -9.82
C GLU A 430 16.90 12.30 -10.03
N HIS A 431 16.19 11.95 -8.94
CA HIS A 431 15.07 11.04 -9.05
C HIS A 431 13.96 11.57 -9.96
N ASN A 432 13.23 10.65 -10.58
CA ASN A 432 12.09 10.98 -11.44
C ASN A 432 10.72 10.79 -10.75
N VAL A 433 10.70 10.54 -9.44
CA VAL A 433 9.47 10.39 -8.66
C VAL A 433 8.82 11.76 -8.46
N ASN A 434 7.60 11.92 -8.95
CA ASN A 434 6.86 13.17 -8.93
C ASN A 434 5.58 13.11 -8.08
N GLY A 435 5.26 11.95 -7.52
CA GLY A 435 4.02 11.84 -6.77
C GLY A 435 3.74 10.44 -6.23
N SER A 436 2.56 10.30 -5.71
CA SER A 436 2.00 9.06 -5.19
C SER A 436 0.59 8.84 -5.69
N GLY A 437 0.23 7.58 -5.84
CA GLY A 437 -1.12 7.17 -6.17
C GLY A 437 -1.58 6.03 -5.27
N PHE A 438 -2.85 6.03 -4.88
CA PHE A 438 -3.47 4.97 -4.09
C PHE A 438 -5.00 5.08 -4.18
N LEU A 439 -5.70 4.02 -3.79
CA LEU A 439 -7.15 4.06 -3.68
C LEU A 439 -7.55 4.99 -2.53
N ALA A 440 -7.88 6.24 -2.87
CA ALA A 440 -8.31 7.27 -1.93
C ALA A 440 -9.84 7.30 -1.79
N GLY A 441 -10.32 8.21 -0.96
CA GLY A 441 -11.74 8.41 -0.74
C GLY A 441 -12.24 7.72 0.52
N GLY A 442 -13.49 7.27 0.51
CA GLY A 442 -14.12 6.67 1.67
C GLY A 442 -14.54 7.70 2.73
N ARG A 443 -15.04 7.21 3.87
CA ARG A 443 -15.49 8.06 4.97
C ARG A 443 -14.30 8.47 5.84
N MET A 444 -14.35 9.70 6.34
CA MET A 444 -13.35 10.21 7.27
C MET A 444 -13.60 9.70 8.70
N ASP A 445 -13.33 8.44 8.95
CA ASP A 445 -13.44 7.86 10.29
C ASP A 445 -12.17 7.07 10.67
N ALA A 446 -11.99 6.83 11.95
CA ALA A 446 -10.81 6.16 12.51
C ALA A 446 -10.60 4.73 11.99
N TRP A 447 -11.65 4.12 11.47
CA TRP A 447 -11.65 2.73 11.03
C TRP A 447 -11.59 2.54 9.52
N ASN A 448 -11.71 3.62 8.78
CA ASN A 448 -11.59 3.57 7.34
C ASN A 448 -10.11 3.58 6.95
N THR A 449 -9.60 2.45 6.48
CA THR A 449 -8.19 2.30 6.07
C THR A 449 -7.83 3.21 4.90
N GLN A 450 -8.77 3.54 4.03
CA GLN A 450 -8.56 4.51 2.94
C GLN A 450 -8.38 5.93 3.50
N SER A 451 -9.19 6.32 4.48
CA SER A 451 -9.03 7.62 5.15
C SER A 451 -7.70 7.73 5.89
N MET A 452 -7.27 6.67 6.58
CA MET A 452 -5.98 6.61 7.25
C MET A 452 -4.83 6.70 6.23
N THR A 453 -4.89 5.94 5.15
CA THR A 453 -3.91 5.96 4.06
C THR A 453 -3.84 7.35 3.41
N SER A 454 -5.00 7.97 3.14
CA SER A 454 -5.09 9.34 2.61
C SER A 454 -4.42 10.36 3.52
N TYR A 455 -4.68 10.27 4.83
CA TYR A 455 -4.08 11.16 5.81
C TYR A 455 -2.56 11.03 5.87
N VAL A 456 -2.06 9.80 5.91
CA VAL A 456 -0.62 9.53 5.97
C VAL A 456 0.08 9.99 4.69
N LEU A 457 -0.46 9.68 3.51
CA LEU A 457 0.13 10.10 2.24
C LEU A 457 0.01 11.61 2.00
N TYR A 458 -1.07 12.23 2.47
CA TYR A 458 -1.15 13.69 2.51
C TYR A 458 0.05 14.28 3.26
N ARG A 459 0.30 13.84 4.49
CA ARG A 459 1.40 14.37 5.32
C ARG A 459 2.77 14.12 4.67
N LEU A 460 3.03 12.88 4.24
CA LEU A 460 4.30 12.49 3.62
C LEU A 460 4.52 13.11 2.23
N SER A 461 3.48 13.40 1.48
CA SER A 461 3.64 14.07 0.19
C SER A 461 4.04 15.56 0.33
N TRP A 462 3.76 16.17 1.47
CA TRP A 462 4.20 17.52 1.79
C TRP A 462 5.57 17.58 2.44
N ASP A 463 5.96 16.54 3.16
CA ASP A 463 7.27 16.42 3.78
C ASP A 463 7.63 14.93 3.91
N LEU A 464 8.52 14.46 3.04
CA LEU A 464 9.01 13.08 3.03
C LEU A 464 9.74 12.68 4.32
N ASN A 465 10.19 13.67 5.10
CA ASN A 465 10.94 13.45 6.33
C ASN A 465 10.11 13.77 7.59
N GLU A 466 8.81 13.99 7.45
CA GLU A 466 7.95 14.27 8.59
C GLU A 466 8.00 13.10 9.60
N ASP A 467 8.07 13.43 10.91
CA ASP A 467 8.13 12.40 11.95
C ASP A 467 6.83 11.58 11.97
N ILE A 468 6.96 10.29 11.74
CA ILE A 468 5.82 9.36 11.74
C ILE A 468 5.09 9.29 13.09
N ASN A 469 5.80 9.59 14.20
CA ASN A 469 5.18 9.69 15.52
C ASN A 469 4.24 10.89 15.60
N ASP A 470 4.61 12.02 14.98
CA ASP A 470 3.75 13.19 14.90
C ASP A 470 2.54 12.94 14.02
N ILE A 471 2.72 12.27 12.89
CA ILE A 471 1.61 11.86 12.01
C ILE A 471 0.62 10.94 12.77
N ALA A 472 1.14 9.94 13.47
CA ALA A 472 0.33 9.00 14.24
C ALA A 472 -0.41 9.70 15.41
N ARG A 473 0.30 10.57 16.15
CA ARG A 473 -0.28 11.32 17.27
C ARG A 473 -1.39 12.26 16.79
N ASP A 474 -1.16 13.01 15.72
CA ASP A 474 -2.15 13.92 15.15
C ASP A 474 -3.38 13.18 14.66
N TYR A 475 -3.20 12.07 13.92
CA TYR A 475 -4.30 11.19 13.51
C TYR A 475 -5.11 10.70 14.71
N CYS A 476 -4.43 10.22 15.75
CA CYS A 476 -5.10 9.73 16.95
C CYS A 476 -5.77 10.84 17.76
N ALA A 477 -5.20 12.05 17.81
CA ALA A 477 -5.84 13.20 18.47
C ALA A 477 -7.16 13.60 17.78
N ILE A 478 -7.19 13.52 16.46
CA ILE A 478 -8.38 13.79 15.66
C ILE A 478 -9.50 12.79 15.96
N HIS A 479 -9.18 11.51 15.99
CA HIS A 479 -10.17 10.44 16.01
C HIS A 479 -10.50 9.92 17.42
N PHE A 480 -9.52 9.84 18.32
CA PHE A 480 -9.68 9.27 19.67
C PHE A 480 -9.65 10.35 20.76
N GLY A 481 -9.33 11.59 20.40
CA GLY A 481 -9.19 12.70 21.33
C GLY A 481 -7.77 12.91 21.86
N ALA A 482 -7.45 14.15 22.18
CA ALA A 482 -6.09 14.57 22.58
C ALA A 482 -5.56 13.81 23.81
N ALA A 483 -6.43 13.47 24.79
CA ALA A 483 -6.03 12.75 25.99
C ALA A 483 -5.58 11.31 25.74
N ALA A 484 -6.14 10.65 24.71
CA ALA A 484 -5.80 9.28 24.33
C ALA A 484 -4.70 9.23 23.26
N ALA A 485 -4.37 10.34 22.63
CA ALA A 485 -3.60 10.42 21.39
C ALA A 485 -2.25 9.70 21.46
N GLU A 486 -1.43 9.96 22.49
CA GLU A 486 -0.11 9.34 22.64
C GLU A 486 -0.18 7.81 22.74
N LYS A 487 -1.11 7.31 23.54
CA LYS A 487 -1.26 5.86 23.72
C LYS A 487 -1.82 5.19 22.48
N MET A 488 -2.79 5.81 21.82
CA MET A 488 -3.36 5.31 20.57
C MET A 488 -2.36 5.38 19.43
N ALA A 489 -1.52 6.42 19.37
CA ALA A 489 -0.42 6.50 18.41
C ALA A 489 0.58 5.35 18.58
N ALA A 490 0.99 5.08 19.82
CA ALA A 490 1.85 3.94 20.11
C ALA A 490 1.24 2.59 19.65
N ILE A 491 -0.09 2.43 19.85
CA ILE A 491 -0.81 1.23 19.36
C ILE A 491 -0.79 1.16 17.83
N HIS A 492 -1.09 2.27 17.14
CA HIS A 492 -1.09 2.32 15.68
C HIS A 492 0.29 2.03 15.09
N LEU A 493 1.35 2.60 15.68
CA LEU A 493 2.74 2.37 15.25
C LEU A 493 3.21 0.92 15.47
N LEU A 494 2.63 0.19 16.41
CA LEU A 494 2.90 -1.23 16.62
C LEU A 494 2.15 -2.14 15.63
N SER A 495 1.06 -1.65 15.03
CA SER A 495 0.18 -2.50 14.22
C SER A 495 0.87 -3.14 13.01
N PRO A 496 1.79 -2.49 12.27
CA PRO A 496 2.51 -3.15 11.18
C PRO A 496 3.27 -4.40 11.64
N ALA A 497 4.02 -4.29 12.74
CA ALA A 497 4.78 -5.42 13.27
C ALA A 497 3.89 -6.60 13.73
N ALA A 498 2.72 -6.29 14.27
CA ALA A 498 1.76 -7.33 14.65
C ALA A 498 1.34 -8.20 13.46
N TYR A 499 1.03 -7.57 12.32
CA TYR A 499 0.63 -8.28 11.10
C TYR A 499 1.81 -8.92 10.38
N GLN A 500 2.87 -8.18 10.19
CA GLN A 500 4.07 -8.65 9.51
C GLN A 500 4.60 -9.93 10.14
N TYR A 501 4.81 -9.91 11.43
CA TYR A 501 5.39 -11.08 12.12
C TYR A 501 4.34 -12.11 12.55
N GLY A 502 3.10 -11.70 12.85
CA GLY A 502 2.08 -12.62 13.35
C GLY A 502 1.40 -13.46 12.28
N LEU A 503 1.34 -12.96 11.05
CA LEU A 503 0.64 -13.63 9.96
C LEU A 503 1.55 -14.13 8.84
N HIS A 504 2.65 -13.42 8.57
CA HIS A 504 3.50 -13.72 7.43
C HIS A 504 4.73 -14.50 7.85
N ILE A 505 5.12 -15.45 7.00
CA ILE A 505 6.29 -16.30 7.21
C ILE A 505 7.33 -15.88 6.19
N GLU A 506 8.39 -15.24 6.65
CA GLU A 506 9.40 -14.64 5.81
C GLU A 506 9.93 -15.55 4.69
N PRO A 507 10.39 -16.79 4.95
CA PRO A 507 10.92 -17.65 3.89
C PRO A 507 9.89 -18.05 2.82
N VAL A 508 8.62 -17.79 3.05
CA VAL A 508 7.51 -18.15 2.15
C VAL A 508 6.97 -16.92 1.42
N SER A 509 7.09 -15.75 2.02
CA SER A 509 6.47 -14.50 1.52
C SER A 509 6.95 -14.12 0.13
N TYR A 510 8.16 -14.51 -0.17
CA TYR A 510 8.83 -14.08 -1.37
C TYR A 510 8.41 -14.87 -2.61
N GLY A 511 8.08 -14.15 -3.69
CA GLY A 511 7.67 -14.75 -4.96
C GLY A 511 6.34 -15.47 -4.95
N LYS A 512 5.60 -15.38 -3.86
CA LYS A 512 4.24 -15.91 -3.72
C LYS A 512 3.31 -14.81 -3.23
N PHE A 513 2.10 -14.76 -3.73
CA PHE A 513 1.11 -13.77 -3.33
C PHE A 513 0.61 -13.97 -1.90
N ASN A 514 0.83 -15.13 -1.30
CA ASN A 514 0.41 -15.43 0.04
C ASN A 514 1.56 -15.86 0.90
N SER A 515 1.84 -15.05 1.86
CA SER A 515 2.83 -15.30 2.88
C SER A 515 2.23 -15.85 4.18
N PHE A 516 0.94 -15.83 4.32
CA PHE A 516 0.23 -16.38 5.46
C PHE A 516 -0.75 -17.47 5.03
N ILE A 517 -1.07 -18.33 5.96
CA ILE A 517 -1.88 -19.50 5.70
C ILE A 517 -3.34 -19.07 5.67
N HIS A 518 -3.91 -19.12 4.51
CA HIS A 518 -5.31 -18.98 4.11
C HIS A 518 -6.35 -18.81 5.23
N MET A 519 -6.41 -17.62 5.80
CA MET A 519 -7.59 -17.19 6.51
C MET A 519 -8.21 -16.08 5.67
N ARG A 520 -9.38 -16.34 5.13
CA ARG A 520 -10.08 -15.42 4.26
C ARG A 520 -11.21 -14.73 4.97
N VAL A 521 -11.49 -13.54 4.48
CA VAL A 521 -12.73 -12.87 4.72
C VAL A 521 -13.45 -12.69 3.40
N GLY A 522 -14.66 -13.22 3.31
CA GLY A 522 -15.58 -12.94 2.20
C GLY A 522 -15.09 -13.38 0.84
N GLN A 523 -15.33 -12.55 -0.16
CA GLN A 523 -15.34 -12.88 -1.58
C GLN A 523 -13.99 -13.00 -2.29
N PHE A 524 -12.86 -12.71 -1.63
CA PHE A 524 -11.56 -12.76 -2.30
C PHE A 524 -10.88 -14.09 -2.05
N PRO A 525 -10.76 -14.93 -3.08
CA PRO A 525 -9.82 -16.03 -3.06
C PRO A 525 -8.42 -15.47 -2.81
N ALA A 526 -7.66 -16.12 -1.94
CA ALA A 526 -6.26 -15.84 -1.80
C ALA A 526 -5.62 -15.96 -3.17
N MET A 527 -5.15 -14.83 -3.71
CA MET A 527 -4.57 -14.79 -5.04
C MET A 527 -3.33 -15.68 -5.06
N GLY A 528 -3.17 -16.49 -6.07
CA GLY A 528 -2.07 -17.41 -6.25
C GLY A 528 -2.26 -18.82 -5.69
N TYR A 529 -3.21 -19.04 -4.79
CA TYR A 529 -3.53 -20.34 -4.24
C TYR A 529 -5.03 -20.65 -4.23
N SER A 530 -5.77 -20.07 -5.14
CA SER A 530 -7.22 -20.26 -5.24
C SER A 530 -7.65 -21.69 -5.52
N GLY A 531 -6.72 -22.55 -5.95
CA GLY A 531 -6.94 -23.97 -6.14
C GLY A 531 -6.44 -24.87 -5.01
N LEU A 532 -5.75 -24.34 -4.00
CA LEU A 532 -5.13 -25.13 -2.93
C LEU A 532 -6.10 -25.60 -1.83
N ASP A 533 -7.36 -25.34 -2.01
CA ASP A 533 -8.40 -25.64 -1.03
C ASP A 533 -8.72 -27.12 -0.93
N HIS A 534 -8.26 -27.87 -1.90
CA HIS A 534 -8.81 -29.19 -2.18
C HIS A 534 -7.75 -30.28 -2.02
N GLY A 535 -7.77 -30.92 -0.88
CA GLY A 535 -7.09 -32.19 -0.69
C GLY A 535 -5.56 -32.06 -0.62
N ARG A 536 -4.85 -32.71 -1.53
CA ARG A 536 -3.40 -32.83 -1.53
C ARG A 536 -2.69 -31.52 -1.78
N GLU A 537 -3.19 -30.67 -2.68
CA GLU A 537 -2.55 -29.40 -3.04
C GLU A 537 -2.33 -28.50 -1.83
N HIS A 538 -3.32 -28.44 -0.94
CA HIS A 538 -3.17 -27.68 0.30
C HIS A 538 -2.09 -28.27 1.23
N MET A 539 -2.07 -29.60 1.36
CA MET A 539 -1.06 -30.29 2.18
C MET A 539 0.34 -30.16 1.57
N ASP A 540 0.47 -30.21 0.25
CA ASP A 540 1.74 -29.99 -0.45
C ASP A 540 2.26 -28.57 -0.24
N PHE A 541 1.38 -27.57 -0.27
CA PHE A 541 1.73 -26.18 0.06
C PHE A 541 2.22 -26.03 1.51
N LEU A 542 1.53 -26.63 2.46
CA LEU A 542 1.98 -26.64 3.85
C LEU A 542 3.31 -27.37 4.03
N HIS A 543 3.53 -28.42 3.24
CA HIS A 543 4.80 -29.14 3.23
C HIS A 543 5.93 -28.27 2.67
N GLU A 544 5.68 -27.49 1.62
CA GLU A 544 6.65 -26.49 1.13
C GLU A 544 7.04 -25.49 2.22
N ILE A 545 6.04 -24.91 2.92
CA ILE A 545 6.29 -24.00 4.04
C ILE A 545 7.15 -24.67 5.11
N TYR A 546 6.78 -25.89 5.48
CA TYR A 546 7.51 -26.67 6.47
C TYR A 546 8.98 -26.87 6.06
N LEU A 547 9.24 -27.30 4.82
CA LEU A 547 10.59 -27.56 4.33
C LEU A 547 11.43 -26.28 4.23
N ARG A 548 10.85 -25.16 3.81
CA ARG A 548 11.51 -23.86 3.78
C ARG A 548 11.90 -23.37 5.16
N CYS A 549 11.03 -23.57 6.14
CA CYS A 549 11.24 -23.07 7.50
C CYS A 549 11.93 -24.05 8.44
N LYS A 550 11.97 -25.35 8.08
CA LYS A 550 12.47 -26.41 8.96
C LYS A 550 13.90 -26.21 9.46
N PRO A 551 14.89 -25.73 8.66
CA PRO A 551 16.21 -25.42 9.16
C PRO A 551 16.21 -24.33 10.25
N TRP A 552 15.20 -23.46 10.24
CA TRP A 552 15.05 -22.27 11.06
C TRP A 552 13.73 -22.25 11.82
N GLN A 553 13.29 -23.42 12.23
CA GLN A 553 11.97 -23.58 12.86
C GLN A 553 11.83 -22.73 14.12
N SER A 554 12.88 -22.65 14.93
CA SER A 554 12.86 -21.86 16.17
C SER A 554 12.69 -20.37 15.88
N GLU A 555 13.40 -19.85 14.89
CA GLU A 555 13.32 -18.46 14.47
C GLU A 555 11.96 -18.15 13.86
N THR A 556 11.41 -19.04 13.03
CA THR A 556 10.08 -18.88 12.45
C THR A 556 9.03 -18.71 13.55
N PHE A 557 9.06 -19.57 14.57
CA PHE A 557 8.12 -19.43 15.68
C PHE A 557 8.41 -18.24 16.56
N MET A 558 9.66 -17.89 16.78
CA MET A 558 10.02 -16.67 17.51
C MET A 558 9.41 -15.43 16.86
N TYR A 559 9.47 -15.29 15.54
CA TYR A 559 8.84 -14.20 14.82
C TYR A 559 7.31 -14.22 14.92
N LEU A 560 6.68 -15.38 14.71
CA LEU A 560 5.23 -15.50 14.84
C LEU A 560 4.75 -15.11 16.25
N TYR A 561 5.46 -15.59 17.29
CA TYR A 561 5.15 -15.20 18.68
C TYR A 561 5.49 -13.73 18.98
N HIS A 562 6.48 -13.15 18.30
CA HIS A 562 6.73 -11.72 18.38
C HIS A 562 5.51 -10.91 17.92
N GLY A 563 4.90 -11.29 16.78
CA GLY A 563 3.65 -10.68 16.32
C GLY A 563 2.51 -10.79 17.34
N LEU A 564 2.33 -11.98 17.94
CA LEU A 564 1.33 -12.17 18.98
C LEU A 564 1.59 -11.31 20.22
N ASN A 565 2.83 -11.27 20.69
CA ASN A 565 3.23 -10.46 21.83
C ASN A 565 3.05 -8.96 21.55
N THR A 566 3.28 -8.53 20.31
CA THR A 566 3.01 -7.16 19.87
C THR A 566 1.54 -6.80 20.05
N VAL A 567 0.61 -7.66 19.64
CA VAL A 567 -0.83 -7.41 19.86
C VAL A 567 -1.18 -7.40 21.34
N VAL A 568 -0.60 -8.28 22.13
CA VAL A 568 -0.80 -8.28 23.61
C VAL A 568 -0.32 -6.96 24.21
N ARG A 569 0.81 -6.42 23.73
CA ARG A 569 1.29 -5.08 24.10
C ARG A 569 0.32 -3.99 23.67
N MET A 570 -0.22 -4.06 22.45
CA MET A 570 -1.25 -3.13 21.98
C MET A 570 -2.49 -3.17 22.88
N GLN A 571 -2.97 -4.35 23.24
CA GLN A 571 -4.09 -4.51 24.19
C GLN A 571 -3.78 -3.92 25.58
N THR A 572 -2.55 -4.06 26.05
CA THR A 572 -2.11 -3.49 27.33
C THR A 572 -2.13 -1.95 27.29
N LEU A 573 -1.58 -1.36 26.25
CA LEU A 573 -1.64 0.09 26.02
C LEU A 573 -3.09 0.57 25.87
N PHE A 574 -3.94 -0.22 25.23
CA PHE A 574 -5.33 0.14 25.04
C PHE A 574 -6.12 0.16 26.35
N LYS A 575 -5.86 -0.74 27.29
CA LYS A 575 -6.47 -0.69 28.65
C LYS A 575 -6.21 0.63 29.33
N GLU A 576 -5.06 1.25 29.09
CA GLU A 576 -4.71 2.56 29.62
C GLU A 576 -5.30 3.71 28.79
N ALA A 577 -5.47 3.54 27.48
CA ALA A 577 -6.07 4.54 26.60
C ALA A 577 -7.60 4.60 26.72
N ARG A 578 -8.25 3.45 26.90
CA ARG A 578 -9.71 3.30 26.89
C ARG A 578 -10.47 4.33 27.77
N PRO A 579 -10.10 4.57 29.04
CA PRO A 579 -10.81 5.56 29.87
C PRO A 579 -10.63 7.01 29.41
N LEU A 580 -9.68 7.28 28.51
CA LEU A 580 -9.41 8.60 27.95
C LEU A 580 -10.19 8.87 26.66
N ILE A 581 -10.81 7.84 26.05
CA ILE A 581 -11.59 7.93 24.82
C ILE A 581 -13.04 8.26 25.18
N VAL A 582 -13.50 9.42 24.73
CA VAL A 582 -14.87 9.90 25.03
C VAL A 582 -15.93 9.13 24.23
N ASP A 583 -15.63 8.75 23.00
CA ASP A 583 -16.50 7.91 22.16
C ASP A 583 -16.42 6.45 22.63
N HIS A 584 -17.36 6.06 23.48
CA HIS A 584 -17.40 4.71 24.02
C HIS A 584 -17.66 3.64 22.94
N ALA A 585 -18.42 3.97 21.89
CA ALA A 585 -18.68 3.03 20.81
C ALA A 585 -17.39 2.75 20.00
N LEU A 586 -16.59 3.78 19.75
CA LEU A 586 -15.28 3.65 19.15
C LEU A 586 -14.31 2.86 20.04
N ALA A 587 -14.35 3.11 21.36
CA ALA A 587 -13.53 2.37 22.33
C ALA A 587 -13.91 0.88 22.34
N ASP A 588 -15.20 0.53 22.36
CA ASP A 588 -15.69 -0.86 22.34
C ASP A 588 -15.31 -1.57 21.02
N LYS A 589 -15.46 -0.85 19.92
CA LYS A 589 -15.01 -1.35 18.60
C LYS A 589 -13.52 -1.63 18.57
N THR A 590 -12.71 -0.72 19.12
CA THR A 590 -11.25 -0.87 19.21
C THR A 590 -10.85 -2.09 20.03
N GLU A 591 -11.45 -2.28 21.18
CA GLU A 591 -11.20 -3.43 22.05
C GLU A 591 -11.52 -4.76 21.33
N THR A 592 -12.70 -4.82 20.71
CA THR A 592 -13.13 -6.00 19.93
C THR A 592 -12.18 -6.28 18.76
N SER A 593 -11.70 -5.24 18.07
CA SER A 593 -10.81 -5.40 16.93
C SER A 593 -9.41 -5.83 17.33
N LEU A 594 -8.88 -5.34 18.45
CA LEU A 594 -7.63 -5.84 19.01
C LEU A 594 -7.74 -7.31 19.40
N GLU A 595 -8.86 -7.72 19.98
CA GLU A 595 -9.12 -9.12 20.32
C GLU A 595 -9.27 -9.97 19.04
N MET A 596 -9.98 -9.48 18.02
CA MET A 596 -10.08 -10.14 16.71
C MET A 596 -8.70 -10.39 16.10
N THR A 597 -7.84 -9.36 16.09
CA THR A 597 -6.47 -9.45 15.57
C THR A 597 -5.63 -10.44 16.39
N ARG A 598 -5.74 -10.42 17.70
CA ARG A 598 -5.04 -11.35 18.58
C ARG A 598 -5.45 -12.82 18.30
N GLN A 599 -6.73 -13.07 18.15
CA GLN A 599 -7.23 -14.42 17.88
C GLN A 599 -6.87 -14.91 16.47
N LEU A 600 -6.88 -14.01 15.48
CA LEU A 600 -6.41 -14.32 14.13
C LEU A 600 -4.94 -14.79 14.15
N ILE A 601 -4.06 -14.03 14.78
CA ILE A 601 -2.64 -14.36 14.89
C ILE A 601 -2.42 -15.65 15.69
N ALA A 602 -3.11 -15.81 16.83
CA ALA A 602 -3.01 -17.01 17.64
C ALA A 602 -3.47 -18.27 16.87
N THR A 603 -4.51 -18.14 16.06
CA THR A 603 -5.00 -19.23 15.20
C THR A 603 -3.99 -19.56 14.11
N ASN A 604 -3.39 -18.53 13.48
CA ASN A 604 -2.32 -18.72 12.49
C ASN A 604 -1.12 -19.48 13.08
N ILE A 605 -0.65 -19.08 14.25
CA ILE A 605 0.45 -19.77 14.94
C ILE A 605 0.09 -21.23 15.20
N SER A 606 -1.08 -21.50 15.76
CA SER A 606 -1.51 -22.86 16.05
C SER A 606 -1.67 -23.72 14.79
N TYR A 607 -2.03 -23.08 13.68
CA TYR A 607 -2.13 -23.72 12.38
C TYR A 607 -0.74 -24.12 11.85
N VAL A 608 0.23 -23.21 11.90
CA VAL A 608 1.62 -23.50 11.51
C VAL A 608 2.22 -24.58 12.41
N GLU A 609 2.01 -24.50 13.73
CA GLU A 609 2.47 -25.52 14.68
C GLU A 609 1.90 -26.91 14.35
N THR A 610 0.62 -26.97 13.98
CA THR A 610 -0.05 -28.23 13.63
C THR A 610 0.52 -28.79 12.34
N ALA A 611 0.71 -27.96 11.31
CA ALA A 611 1.34 -28.35 10.05
C ALA A 611 2.77 -28.88 10.27
N PHE A 612 3.55 -28.20 11.07
CA PHE A 612 4.94 -28.62 11.36
C PHE A 612 4.98 -29.92 12.16
N ALA A 613 4.11 -30.08 13.14
CA ALA A 613 4.01 -31.32 13.90
C ALA A 613 3.54 -32.50 13.01
N TYR A 614 2.63 -32.23 12.05
CA TYR A 614 2.17 -33.21 11.06
C TYR A 614 3.34 -33.73 10.23
N PHE A 615 4.09 -32.86 9.57
CA PHE A 615 5.21 -33.27 8.71
C PHE A 615 6.38 -33.85 9.50
N ALA A 616 6.66 -33.35 10.68
CA ALA A 616 7.66 -33.93 11.56
C ALA A 616 7.31 -35.37 11.98
N TYR A 617 6.03 -35.67 12.21
CA TYR A 617 5.58 -37.03 12.48
C TYR A 617 5.57 -37.89 11.23
N GLN A 618 5.18 -37.36 10.08
CA GLN A 618 5.25 -38.05 8.80
C GLN A 618 6.69 -38.46 8.44
N GLU A 619 7.65 -37.61 8.57
CA GLU A 619 9.06 -37.89 8.25
C GLU A 619 9.69 -38.90 9.18
N LYS A 620 9.44 -38.77 10.47
CA LYS A 620 10.05 -39.65 11.48
C LYS A 620 9.01 -40.08 12.51
N PRO A 621 8.32 -41.17 12.23
CA PRO A 621 7.29 -41.69 13.12
C PRO A 621 7.88 -42.09 14.48
N ALA A 622 7.31 -41.51 15.54
CA ALA A 622 7.62 -41.88 16.92
C ALA A 622 6.41 -41.52 17.81
N PRO A 623 6.17 -42.27 18.91
CA PRO A 623 5.07 -41.95 19.82
C PRO A 623 5.07 -40.49 20.30
N ALA A 624 6.21 -39.97 20.70
CA ALA A 624 6.34 -38.57 21.15
C ALA A 624 5.95 -37.55 20.07
N ARG A 625 6.23 -37.81 18.79
CA ARG A 625 5.84 -36.93 17.67
C ARG A 625 4.34 -37.04 17.36
N ARG A 626 3.76 -38.25 17.48
CA ARG A 626 2.30 -38.43 17.38
C ARG A 626 1.60 -37.63 18.48
N ASP A 627 2.11 -37.72 19.71
CA ASP A 627 1.52 -36.99 20.84
C ASP A 627 1.71 -35.46 20.67
N SER A 628 2.85 -35.01 20.11
CA SER A 628 3.04 -33.61 19.73
C SER A 628 2.03 -33.12 18.71
N LEU A 629 1.76 -33.91 17.67
CA LEU A 629 0.73 -33.61 16.67
C LEU A 629 -0.67 -33.55 17.30
N ALA A 630 -1.04 -34.54 18.13
CA ALA A 630 -2.32 -34.55 18.83
C ALA A 630 -2.51 -33.32 19.72
N ASN A 631 -1.44 -32.91 20.42
CA ASN A 631 -1.46 -31.72 21.26
C ASN A 631 -1.58 -30.42 20.43
N ALA A 632 -0.86 -30.31 19.31
CA ALA A 632 -0.94 -29.17 18.42
C ALA A 632 -2.35 -29.04 17.82
N LEU A 633 -2.91 -30.14 17.34
CA LEU A 633 -4.28 -30.22 16.82
C LEU A 633 -5.31 -29.78 17.87
N SER A 634 -5.18 -30.27 19.12
CA SER A 634 -6.05 -29.83 20.21
C SER A 634 -5.92 -28.34 20.54
N ARG A 635 -4.72 -27.75 20.41
CA ARG A 635 -4.54 -26.29 20.54
C ARG A 635 -5.22 -25.55 19.39
N LEU A 636 -5.02 -25.99 18.17
CA LEU A 636 -5.64 -25.40 16.97
C LEU A 636 -7.16 -25.36 17.10
N THR A 637 -7.79 -26.48 17.44
CA THR A 637 -9.25 -26.54 17.63
C THR A 637 -9.73 -25.53 18.67
N ARG A 638 -9.06 -25.46 19.83
CA ARG A 638 -9.40 -24.48 20.86
C ARG A 638 -9.18 -23.01 20.44
N THR A 639 -8.13 -22.72 19.68
CA THR A 639 -7.93 -21.35 19.18
C THR A 639 -8.98 -20.96 18.17
N ILE A 640 -9.39 -21.86 17.28
CA ILE A 640 -10.50 -21.65 16.34
C ILE A 640 -11.81 -21.36 17.08
N GLU A 641 -12.15 -22.15 18.10
CA GLU A 641 -13.35 -21.91 18.90
C GLU A 641 -13.34 -20.52 19.57
N ARG A 642 -12.21 -20.11 20.13
CA ARG A 642 -12.04 -18.77 20.71
C ARG A 642 -12.15 -17.67 19.66
N PHE A 643 -11.58 -17.88 18.48
CA PHE A 643 -11.64 -16.91 17.40
C PHE A 643 -13.09 -16.73 16.90
N LYS A 644 -13.81 -17.86 16.70
CA LYS A 644 -15.23 -17.82 16.30
C LYS A 644 -16.13 -17.17 17.35
N ALA A 645 -15.72 -17.18 18.62
CA ALA A 645 -16.48 -16.56 19.72
C ALA A 645 -16.30 -15.02 19.80
N VAL A 646 -15.35 -14.43 19.06
CA VAL A 646 -15.17 -12.96 19.06
C VAL A 646 -16.37 -12.31 18.38
N PRO A 647 -17.01 -11.28 19.00
CA PRO A 647 -18.11 -10.58 18.39
C PRO A 647 -17.74 -10.01 17.03
N GLY A 648 -18.60 -10.22 16.02
CA GLY A 648 -18.36 -9.75 14.67
C GLY A 648 -17.42 -10.62 13.83
N TYR A 649 -17.13 -11.85 14.29
CA TYR A 649 -16.37 -12.82 13.50
C TYR A 649 -17.02 -13.07 12.12
N LYS A 650 -16.22 -12.97 11.06
CA LYS A 650 -16.66 -13.17 9.66
C LYS A 650 -15.68 -13.98 8.83
N TYR A 651 -14.63 -14.52 9.45
CA TYR A 651 -13.60 -15.25 8.72
C TYR A 651 -14.07 -16.61 8.22
N GLU A 652 -13.73 -16.92 7.00
CA GLU A 652 -13.68 -18.29 6.52
C GLU A 652 -12.28 -18.83 6.78
N LEU A 653 -12.18 -19.87 7.58
CA LEU A 653 -10.91 -20.53 7.92
C LEU A 653 -10.54 -21.51 6.80
N PHE A 654 -10.19 -20.94 5.67
CA PHE A 654 -10.00 -21.67 4.44
C PHE A 654 -8.78 -22.59 4.51
N GLY A 655 -8.93 -23.86 4.10
CA GLY A 655 -7.87 -24.86 4.15
C GLY A 655 -7.54 -25.41 5.54
N ILE A 656 -7.95 -24.77 6.63
CA ILE A 656 -7.70 -25.26 7.99
C ILE A 656 -8.41 -26.60 8.22
N ASP A 657 -9.61 -26.77 7.70
CA ASP A 657 -10.36 -28.02 7.81
C ASP A 657 -9.63 -29.20 7.14
N GLN A 658 -8.90 -28.95 6.06
CA GLN A 658 -8.07 -29.94 5.39
C GLN A 658 -6.93 -30.41 6.28
N LEU A 659 -6.21 -29.46 6.91
CA LEU A 659 -5.15 -29.81 7.84
C LEU A 659 -5.70 -30.56 9.05
N ILE A 660 -6.81 -30.12 9.63
CA ILE A 660 -7.44 -30.77 10.79
C ILE A 660 -7.82 -32.23 10.43
N SER A 661 -8.54 -32.42 9.32
CA SER A 661 -8.97 -33.77 8.88
C SER A 661 -7.78 -34.68 8.62
N ASN A 662 -6.73 -34.17 7.94
CA ASN A 662 -5.52 -34.95 7.69
C ASN A 662 -4.76 -35.27 8.98
N ALA A 663 -4.67 -34.33 9.91
CA ALA A 663 -3.99 -34.51 11.19
C ALA A 663 -4.72 -35.49 12.11
N GLU A 664 -6.06 -35.42 12.17
CA GLU A 664 -6.87 -36.41 12.91
C GLU A 664 -6.67 -37.82 12.40
N GLU A 665 -6.69 -38.01 11.07
CA GLU A 665 -6.46 -39.30 10.48
C GLU A 665 -5.02 -39.77 10.68
N MET A 666 -4.04 -38.89 10.55
CA MET A 666 -2.62 -39.17 10.78
C MET A 666 -2.36 -39.65 12.22
N VAL A 667 -3.00 -39.05 13.21
CA VAL A 667 -2.92 -39.46 14.62
C VAL A 667 -3.59 -40.82 14.83
N ARG A 668 -4.75 -41.07 14.18
CA ARG A 668 -5.54 -42.30 14.32
C ARG A 668 -4.94 -43.45 13.55
N ASN A 669 -4.62 -43.26 12.27
CA ASN A 669 -4.09 -44.28 11.36
C ASN A 669 -3.20 -43.65 10.29
N ARG A 670 -1.91 -43.51 10.59
CA ARG A 670 -0.94 -42.90 9.70
C ARG A 670 -0.91 -43.53 8.30
N ALA A 671 -0.92 -44.85 8.20
CA ALA A 671 -0.81 -45.52 6.91
C ALA A 671 -2.02 -45.21 5.99
N ALA A 672 -3.21 -45.14 6.55
CA ALA A 672 -4.40 -44.75 5.79
C ALA A 672 -4.38 -43.29 5.37
N ALA A 673 -3.87 -42.39 6.22
CA ALA A 673 -3.73 -40.97 5.90
C ALA A 673 -2.73 -40.74 4.75
N GLU A 674 -1.59 -41.39 4.78
CA GLU A 674 -0.57 -41.34 3.72
C GLU A 674 -1.08 -41.94 2.40
N GLU A 675 -1.77 -43.04 2.44
CA GLU A 675 -2.38 -43.69 1.27
C GLU A 675 -3.44 -42.78 0.61
N ARG A 676 -4.29 -42.17 1.42
CA ARG A 676 -5.31 -41.24 0.91
C ARG A 676 -4.66 -40.03 0.22
N LEU A 677 -3.68 -39.44 0.86
CA LEU A 677 -3.00 -38.26 0.32
C LEU A 677 -2.24 -38.57 -0.98
N ALA A 678 -1.60 -39.75 -1.05
CA ALA A 678 -0.91 -40.20 -2.25
C ALA A 678 -1.83 -40.38 -3.47
N LYS A 679 -3.11 -40.65 -3.23
CA LYS A 679 -4.13 -40.85 -4.29
C LYS A 679 -4.81 -39.53 -4.70
N ALA A 680 -4.65 -38.46 -3.95
CA ALA A 680 -5.25 -37.19 -4.26
C ALA A 680 -4.51 -36.50 -5.46
N PRO A 681 -5.19 -35.66 -6.25
CA PRO A 681 -4.55 -34.85 -7.28
C PRO A 681 -3.42 -33.99 -6.71
N THR A 682 -2.40 -33.76 -7.52
CA THR A 682 -1.24 -32.97 -7.11
C THR A 682 -0.96 -31.83 -8.08
N ASN A 683 -0.27 -30.80 -7.61
CA ASN A 683 0.23 -29.70 -8.40
C ASN A 683 1.73 -29.94 -8.71
N LYS A 684 2.08 -30.02 -9.99
CA LYS A 684 3.47 -30.28 -10.42
C LYS A 684 4.47 -29.19 -10.01
N GLU A 685 4.05 -27.93 -10.00
CA GLU A 685 4.92 -26.84 -9.58
C GLU A 685 5.27 -26.97 -8.09
N ILE A 686 4.28 -27.28 -7.26
CA ILE A 686 4.50 -27.52 -5.84
C ILE A 686 5.40 -28.75 -5.62
N GLU A 687 5.18 -29.83 -6.36
CA GLU A 687 6.05 -31.02 -6.29
C GLU A 687 7.51 -30.68 -6.61
N GLN A 688 7.76 -29.88 -7.65
CA GLN A 688 9.11 -29.46 -8.01
C GLN A 688 9.73 -28.58 -6.92
N THR A 689 8.96 -27.64 -6.37
CA THR A 689 9.41 -26.78 -5.27
C THR A 689 9.71 -27.58 -4.01
N LEU A 690 8.89 -28.57 -3.68
CA LEU A 690 9.12 -29.49 -2.54
C LEU A 690 10.43 -30.28 -2.72
N ALA A 691 10.66 -30.84 -3.90
CA ALA A 691 11.87 -31.57 -4.22
C ALA A 691 13.13 -30.69 -4.07
N TYR A 692 13.07 -29.48 -4.58
CA TYR A 692 14.16 -28.49 -4.43
C TYR A 692 14.40 -28.14 -2.96
N GLN A 693 13.39 -27.82 -2.18
CA GLN A 693 13.55 -27.48 -0.76
C GLN A 693 14.07 -28.66 0.05
N GLN A 694 13.66 -29.87 -0.25
CA GLN A 694 14.17 -31.08 0.41
C GLN A 694 15.66 -31.28 0.11
N GLN A 695 16.08 -31.03 -1.12
CA GLN A 695 17.50 -31.10 -1.50
C GLN A 695 18.32 -30.02 -0.76
N ARG A 696 17.85 -28.79 -0.73
CA ARG A 696 18.53 -27.68 -0.02
C ARG A 696 18.64 -27.94 1.46
N TYR A 697 17.56 -28.38 2.10
CA TYR A 697 17.57 -28.76 3.50
C TYR A 697 18.61 -29.85 3.81
N THR A 698 18.66 -30.89 2.97
CA THR A 698 19.62 -31.99 3.13
C THR A 698 21.06 -31.49 3.01
N GLN A 699 21.33 -30.63 2.04
CA GLN A 699 22.66 -30.04 1.83
C GLN A 699 23.11 -29.23 3.05
N VAL A 700 22.26 -28.31 3.53
CA VAL A 700 22.56 -27.48 4.72
C VAL A 700 22.83 -28.34 5.95
N LEU A 701 22.04 -29.40 6.15
CA LEU A 701 22.24 -30.31 7.29
C LEU A 701 23.52 -31.13 7.18
N GLN A 702 23.90 -31.61 5.99
CA GLN A 702 25.10 -32.43 5.80
C GLN A 702 26.35 -31.60 5.99
N GLU A 703 26.36 -30.40 5.46
CA GLU A 703 27.56 -29.57 5.44
C GLU A 703 27.83 -28.85 6.79
N HIS A 704 26.74 -28.49 7.51
CA HIS A 704 26.86 -27.50 8.59
C HIS A 704 26.00 -27.73 9.83
N ARG A 705 25.55 -28.93 10.04
CA ARG A 705 24.44 -29.33 10.97
C ARG A 705 24.45 -28.70 12.37
N GLU A 706 25.57 -28.31 12.92
CA GLU A 706 25.70 -27.93 14.34
C GLU A 706 26.32 -26.55 14.57
N ARG A 707 26.80 -25.88 13.53
CA ARG A 707 27.64 -24.69 13.69
C ARG A 707 27.20 -23.46 12.89
N ALA A 708 26.28 -23.61 11.91
CA ALA A 708 25.85 -22.50 11.08
C ALA A 708 24.90 -21.58 11.85
N VAL A 709 25.21 -20.29 11.88
CA VAL A 709 24.39 -19.26 12.52
C VAL A 709 23.87 -18.31 11.44
N LYS A 710 22.56 -18.20 11.31
CA LYS A 710 21.95 -17.20 10.42
C LYS A 710 22.23 -15.81 10.95
N PHE A 711 22.70 -14.91 10.10
CA PHE A 711 22.97 -13.54 10.49
C PHE A 711 22.34 -12.49 9.58
N LEU A 712 21.96 -12.85 8.38
CA LEU A 712 21.40 -11.90 7.44
C LEU A 712 20.44 -12.58 6.47
N HIS A 713 19.35 -11.89 6.21
CA HIS A 713 18.40 -12.23 5.18
C HIS A 713 18.46 -11.20 4.04
N PHE A 714 18.49 -11.69 2.82
CA PHE A 714 18.58 -10.86 1.61
C PHE A 714 17.46 -11.06 0.65
N GLU A 715 16.98 -9.95 0.13
CA GLU A 715 16.14 -9.90 -1.04
C GLU A 715 16.76 -8.97 -2.06
N VAL A 716 17.07 -9.48 -3.23
CA VAL A 716 17.84 -8.78 -4.26
C VAL A 716 17.19 -8.93 -5.61
N GLU A 717 17.23 -7.88 -6.36
CA GLU A 717 16.83 -7.87 -7.75
C GLU A 717 18.01 -8.04 -8.71
N ILE A 718 17.72 -8.62 -9.88
CA ILE A 718 18.73 -9.12 -10.82
C ILE A 718 19.39 -8.06 -11.70
N ASP A 719 18.77 -6.92 -11.96
CA ASP A 719 19.21 -6.16 -13.13
C ASP A 719 20.06 -4.92 -12.85
N GLY A 720 20.70 -4.84 -11.73
CA GLY A 720 21.70 -3.83 -11.56
C GLY A 720 21.30 -2.57 -10.83
N ARG A 721 20.16 -2.52 -10.22
CA ARG A 721 19.85 -1.41 -9.35
C ARG A 721 20.04 -1.73 -7.90
N ASP A 722 20.40 -0.69 -7.21
CA ASP A 722 20.74 -0.66 -5.79
C ASP A 722 19.50 -0.73 -4.90
N ILE A 723 18.52 -1.56 -5.25
CA ILE A 723 17.36 -1.76 -4.41
C ILE A 723 17.52 -3.06 -3.67
N LEU A 724 17.84 -2.92 -2.41
CA LEU A 724 17.91 -4.00 -1.46
C LEU A 724 16.87 -3.78 -0.39
N HIS A 725 16.03 -4.75 -0.24
CA HIS A 725 15.21 -4.84 0.93
C HIS A 725 15.95 -5.63 1.98
N ILE A 726 16.39 -4.95 3.04
CA ILE A 726 16.94 -5.58 4.22
C ILE A 726 15.88 -5.52 5.30
N GLN A 727 15.48 -6.67 5.77
CA GLN A 727 14.42 -6.80 6.77
C GLN A 727 14.83 -6.37 8.17
N ASP A 728 16.12 -6.34 8.42
CA ASP A 728 16.66 -5.99 9.72
C ASP A 728 17.48 -4.72 9.57
N ASP A 729 17.01 -3.63 10.20
CA ASP A 729 17.67 -2.33 10.21
C ASP A 729 19.05 -2.32 10.90
N ARG A 730 19.40 -3.40 11.59
CA ARG A 730 20.73 -3.61 12.18
C ARG A 730 21.80 -3.97 11.14
N TYR A 731 21.38 -4.39 9.94
CA TYR A 731 22.26 -4.76 8.85
C TYR A 731 22.04 -3.82 7.68
N TRP A 732 23.10 -3.33 7.10
CA TRP A 732 23.03 -2.48 5.91
C TRP A 732 24.03 -2.92 4.87
N ILE A 733 23.75 -2.54 3.66
CA ILE A 733 24.65 -2.70 2.55
C ILE A 733 25.33 -1.37 2.31
N GLU A 734 26.64 -1.37 2.36
CA GLU A 734 27.42 -0.19 2.02
C GLU A 734 27.48 0.01 0.51
N HIS A 735 27.56 -1.10 -0.19
CA HIS A 735 27.77 -1.06 -1.63
C HIS A 735 27.09 -2.24 -2.31
N LEU A 736 26.32 -1.94 -3.34
CA LEU A 736 25.81 -2.92 -4.28
C LEU A 736 26.15 -2.44 -5.68
N GLN A 737 26.95 -3.21 -6.40
CA GLN A 737 27.39 -2.88 -7.74
C GLN A 737 27.24 -4.08 -8.67
N TRP A 738 26.74 -3.84 -9.88
CA TRP A 738 26.88 -4.77 -10.97
C TRP A 738 28.26 -4.66 -11.58
N ASP A 739 28.96 -5.80 -11.63
CA ASP A 739 30.20 -5.92 -12.33
C ASP A 739 29.97 -6.74 -13.61
N GLY A 740 29.56 -6.02 -14.65
CA GLY A 740 29.15 -6.63 -15.91
C GLY A 740 27.69 -7.11 -15.94
N PRO A 741 27.25 -7.75 -17.03
CA PRO A 741 25.85 -8.07 -17.26
C PRO A 741 25.31 -9.27 -16.46
N GLN A 742 26.15 -10.00 -15.73
CA GLN A 742 25.80 -11.28 -15.12
C GLN A 742 26.18 -11.43 -13.66
N VAL A 743 26.92 -10.50 -13.10
CA VAL A 743 27.42 -10.61 -11.71
C VAL A 743 27.13 -9.33 -10.94
N LYS A 744 26.56 -9.47 -9.77
CA LYS A 744 26.32 -8.40 -8.81
C LYS A 744 27.20 -8.58 -7.59
N GLU A 745 27.87 -7.52 -7.17
CA GLU A 745 28.61 -7.49 -5.93
C GLU A 745 27.79 -6.81 -4.84
N ALA A 746 27.64 -7.47 -3.71
CA ALA A 746 27.07 -6.86 -2.52
C ALA A 746 28.10 -6.92 -1.39
N LYS A 747 28.45 -5.77 -0.84
CA LYS A 747 29.37 -5.64 0.27
C LYS A 747 28.60 -5.36 1.56
N PHE A 748 28.72 -6.24 2.52
CA PHE A 748 27.95 -6.18 3.74
C PHE A 748 28.74 -5.62 4.92
N PHE A 749 28.08 -4.79 5.67
CA PHE A 749 28.46 -4.42 7.02
C PHE A 749 27.51 -5.13 7.99
N ALA A 750 27.69 -6.41 8.18
CA ALA A 750 27.05 -7.12 9.26
C ALA A 750 27.99 -7.17 10.45
N PRO A 751 27.50 -7.17 11.69
CA PRO A 751 28.33 -7.45 12.86
C PRO A 751 28.71 -8.93 12.85
N LEU A 752 29.63 -9.29 11.96
CA LEU A 752 30.24 -10.60 11.95
C LEU A 752 31.19 -10.72 13.13
N PRO A 753 31.39 -11.94 13.65
CA PRO A 753 32.40 -12.16 14.68
C PRO A 753 33.73 -11.62 14.21
N LYS A 754 34.42 -10.85 15.05
CA LYS A 754 35.82 -10.43 14.79
C LYS A 754 36.79 -11.60 14.95
N GLN A 755 36.49 -12.70 14.31
CA GLN A 755 37.26 -13.91 14.21
C GLN A 755 37.06 -14.54 12.85
N GLN A 756 37.90 -15.47 12.49
CA GLN A 756 37.75 -16.15 11.21
C GLN A 756 36.48 -17.00 11.22
N VAL A 757 35.56 -16.67 10.33
CA VAL A 757 34.34 -17.43 10.10
C VAL A 757 34.20 -17.71 8.60
N THR A 758 33.45 -18.75 8.25
CA THR A 758 33.11 -19.01 6.86
C THR A 758 31.64 -18.60 6.66
N VAL A 759 31.42 -17.66 5.76
CA VAL A 759 30.06 -17.24 5.38
C VAL A 759 29.56 -18.10 4.24
N ILE A 760 28.33 -18.57 4.36
CA ILE A 760 27.66 -19.36 3.32
C ILE A 760 26.28 -18.77 2.99
N PRO A 761 25.91 -18.70 1.70
CA PRO A 761 24.55 -18.33 1.30
C PRO A 761 23.65 -19.56 1.23
N VAL A 762 22.42 -19.42 1.65
CA VAL A 762 21.36 -20.42 1.45
C VAL A 762 20.28 -19.80 0.61
N ASP A 763 20.15 -20.27 -0.61
CA ASP A 763 19.11 -19.85 -1.55
C ASP A 763 17.75 -20.34 -1.08
N LEU A 764 16.81 -19.41 -0.90
CA LEU A 764 15.44 -19.69 -0.49
C LEU A 764 14.46 -19.68 -1.66
N TYR A 765 14.85 -19.14 -2.80
CA TYR A 765 14.02 -18.99 -3.96
C TYR A 765 14.78 -19.24 -5.25
N SER A 766 14.39 -20.28 -5.96
CA SER A 766 15.06 -20.72 -7.17
C SER A 766 14.60 -19.95 -8.41
N ARG A 767 15.10 -18.78 -8.58
CA ARG A 767 15.21 -18.14 -9.90
C ARG A 767 16.69 -18.00 -10.20
N PRO A 768 17.10 -17.79 -11.44
CA PRO A 768 18.46 -18.15 -11.85
C PRO A 768 19.58 -17.27 -11.28
N ILE A 769 19.40 -16.62 -10.17
CA ILE A 769 20.49 -16.01 -9.44
C ILE A 769 21.00 -16.95 -8.38
N HIS A 770 22.30 -17.09 -8.31
CA HIS A 770 22.96 -17.89 -7.28
C HIS A 770 23.94 -17.02 -6.52
N PRO A 771 23.75 -16.82 -5.19
CA PRO A 771 24.73 -16.12 -4.38
C PRO A 771 25.96 -17.01 -4.16
N PHE A 772 27.15 -16.42 -4.22
CA PHE A 772 28.37 -17.06 -3.75
C PHE A 772 29.24 -16.05 -3.01
N ILE A 773 30.04 -16.54 -2.08
CA ILE A 773 30.94 -15.69 -1.31
C ILE A 773 32.22 -15.53 -2.10
N PHE A 774 32.49 -14.31 -2.56
CA PHE A 774 33.71 -13.96 -3.26
C PHE A 774 34.90 -13.74 -2.29
N GLU A 775 34.61 -13.07 -1.18
CA GLU A 775 35.59 -12.77 -0.17
C GLU A 775 35.04 -13.11 1.22
N GLN A 776 35.71 -13.98 1.90
CA GLN A 776 35.39 -14.36 3.28
C GLN A 776 35.84 -13.30 4.26
N PRO A 777 35.16 -13.15 5.39
CA PRO A 777 35.54 -12.21 6.43
C PRO A 777 36.95 -12.51 6.97
N SER A 778 37.77 -11.48 7.04
CA SER A 778 39.12 -11.54 7.60
C SER A 778 39.47 -10.24 8.31
N ALA A 779 40.56 -10.22 9.07
CA ALA A 779 41.06 -8.99 9.70
C ALA A 779 41.45 -7.93 8.66
N GLU A 780 41.88 -8.36 7.47
CA GLU A 780 42.32 -7.47 6.38
C GLU A 780 41.16 -6.71 5.78
N ASN A 781 40.00 -7.32 5.70
CA ASN A 781 38.75 -6.69 5.19
C ASN A 781 37.80 -6.26 6.29
N ASN A 782 38.27 -6.09 7.52
CA ASN A 782 37.51 -5.70 8.70
C ASN A 782 36.32 -6.64 8.97
N PHE A 783 36.51 -7.93 8.78
CA PHE A 783 35.51 -8.99 8.98
C PHE A 783 34.25 -8.78 8.16
N THR A 784 34.38 -8.31 6.92
CA THR A 784 33.30 -8.10 5.98
C THR A 784 33.19 -9.26 5.01
N ALA A 785 32.00 -9.74 4.74
CA ALA A 785 31.77 -10.69 3.65
C ALA A 785 31.48 -9.94 2.35
N ARG A 786 32.08 -10.41 1.25
CA ARG A 786 31.73 -9.93 -0.08
C ARG A 786 30.99 -11.04 -0.83
N VAL A 787 29.75 -10.75 -1.24
CA VAL A 787 28.88 -11.72 -1.90
C VAL A 787 28.65 -11.30 -3.35
N TYR A 788 28.85 -12.23 -4.25
CA TYR A 788 28.46 -12.08 -5.65
C TYR A 788 27.16 -12.82 -5.90
N LEU A 789 26.32 -12.20 -6.69
CA LEU A 789 25.06 -12.75 -7.16
C LEU A 789 25.21 -13.10 -8.64
N TYR A 790 25.26 -14.38 -8.93
CA TYR A 790 25.41 -14.85 -10.28
C TYR A 790 24.05 -15.01 -10.95
N ASP A 791 23.89 -14.34 -12.09
CA ASP A 791 22.72 -14.45 -12.96
C ASP A 791 23.01 -15.40 -14.12
N ALA A 792 22.25 -16.48 -14.23
CA ALA A 792 22.35 -17.35 -15.38
C ALA A 792 21.81 -16.64 -16.64
N PRO A 793 22.41 -16.88 -17.81
CA PRO A 793 22.00 -16.27 -19.06
C PRO A 793 20.49 -16.45 -19.34
N GLY A 794 19.77 -15.35 -19.52
CA GLY A 794 18.31 -15.34 -19.71
C GLY A 794 17.50 -15.41 -18.41
N GLY A 795 18.15 -15.51 -17.26
CA GLY A 795 17.48 -15.42 -15.98
C GLY A 795 17.07 -13.99 -15.65
N LYS A 796 15.79 -13.80 -15.56
CA LYS A 796 15.18 -12.54 -15.17
C LYS A 796 14.38 -12.76 -13.92
N GLY A 797 14.48 -11.88 -13.00
CA GLY A 797 13.75 -11.94 -11.77
C GLY A 797 14.62 -11.52 -10.59
N TRP A 798 14.29 -11.95 -9.47
CA TRP A 798 14.89 -11.57 -8.22
C TRP A 798 15.02 -12.79 -7.31
N MET A 799 15.83 -12.68 -6.27
CA MET A 799 16.11 -13.80 -5.42
C MET A 799 16.04 -13.41 -3.96
N LYS A 800 15.77 -14.41 -3.16
CA LYS A 800 15.78 -14.36 -1.72
C LYS A 800 16.73 -15.40 -1.19
N PHE A 801 17.65 -15.00 -0.31
CA PHE A 801 18.58 -15.91 0.31
C PHE A 801 18.95 -15.49 1.72
N ASP A 802 19.33 -16.47 2.53
CA ASP A 802 19.89 -16.23 3.86
C ASP A 802 21.40 -16.38 3.84
N LEU A 803 22.07 -15.55 4.62
CA LEU A 803 23.48 -15.72 4.89
C LEU A 803 23.69 -16.31 6.29
N TYR A 804 24.56 -17.29 6.32
CA TYR A 804 25.00 -17.94 7.55
C TYR A 804 26.49 -17.80 7.68
N TYR A 805 26.98 -17.70 8.89
CA TYR A 805 28.38 -17.89 9.14
C TYR A 805 28.63 -19.17 9.95
N ILE A 806 29.79 -19.78 9.73
CA ILE A 806 30.24 -20.97 10.43
C ILE A 806 31.50 -20.58 11.18
N PRO A 807 31.54 -20.65 12.52
CA PRO A 807 32.73 -20.44 13.28
C PRO A 807 33.83 -21.48 12.95
N ALA A 808 35.09 -21.06 12.86
CA ALA A 808 36.18 -21.92 12.52
C ALA A 808 36.47 -23.01 13.57
N ALA A 809 36.07 -22.82 14.82
CA ALA A 809 36.18 -23.77 15.91
C ALA A 809 35.02 -23.63 16.91
N PRO A 810 34.72 -24.67 17.70
CA PRO A 810 33.64 -24.61 18.70
C PRO A 810 33.96 -23.75 19.93
N GLN A 811 35.04 -22.97 19.90
CA GLN A 811 35.46 -22.16 21.03
C GLN A 811 34.73 -20.82 21.04
N GLU A 812 34.01 -20.61 22.14
CA GLU A 812 33.53 -19.34 22.71
C GLU A 812 33.30 -18.25 21.70
N LEU A 813 32.10 -18.30 21.11
CA LEU A 813 31.51 -17.17 20.41
C LEU A 813 31.08 -16.15 21.47
N ASP A 814 32.03 -15.26 21.82
CA ASP A 814 31.67 -14.02 22.50
C ASP A 814 30.94 -13.13 21.50
N MET A 815 29.70 -13.54 21.17
CA MET A 815 28.85 -12.82 20.26
C MET A 815 27.56 -12.45 20.96
N GLU A 816 27.41 -11.18 21.19
CA GLU A 816 26.12 -10.57 21.19
C GLU A 816 25.58 -10.70 19.76
N ILE A 817 24.80 -11.74 19.50
CA ILE A 817 23.93 -11.80 18.33
C ILE A 817 22.69 -11.00 18.73
N PRO A 818 22.54 -9.74 18.29
CA PRO A 818 21.53 -8.84 18.89
C PRO A 818 20.10 -9.36 18.75
N TRP A 819 19.84 -10.20 17.76
CA TRP A 819 18.49 -10.68 17.46
C TRP A 819 18.14 -12.02 18.14
N ASN A 820 19.13 -12.76 18.66
CA ASN A 820 18.87 -13.96 19.47
C ASN A 820 18.56 -13.63 20.95
N GLN A 821 18.72 -12.38 21.37
CA GLN A 821 18.61 -11.99 22.79
C GLN A 821 17.42 -11.06 23.09
N GLN A 822 16.59 -10.73 22.13
CA GLN A 822 15.39 -9.95 22.44
C GLN A 822 14.15 -10.85 22.44
N PRO A 823 13.41 -10.87 23.57
CA PRO A 823 12.19 -11.65 23.71
C PRO A 823 11.05 -11.14 22.83
#